data_a4c75ed5e34135fc360999ba1a60d433
#
_entry.id   a4c75ed5e34135fc360999ba1a60d433
#
_cell.length_a   1.000
_cell.length_b   1.000
_cell.length_c   1.000
_cell.angle_alpha   90.00
_cell.angle_beta   90.00
_cell.angle_gamma   90.00
#
_symmetry.space_group_name_H-M   'P 1'
#
loop_
_entity.id
_entity.type
_entity.pdbx_description
1 polymer ?
#
loop_
_entity_poly.entity_id
_entity_poly.type
_entity_poly.pdbx_seq_one_letter_code
_entity_poly.pdbx_strand_id
1 'polypeptide(L)'
;MEVIDVTTTLSKQEPLLNQVSKELNLSIKNVKNVISLLEEGNTVPFIARYRKEQTGALDEVQIRNIMDKWNYLQNLEQRKEEVIRLIEEQGKLTEELAQNIKKADKLQMVEDLYRPYKQKRRTKATVAKEKGLEPLAEWILTFPSNGNLEAEATRYISEEKEVKTVEEALNGARDIIAEYISDEASYRDYIRKHTFRKGLIETKVKKEELDEKRVFEMYYSYQEPIHKVVPHRVLAMNRGEKEDILKVNIQPDAEGIQHYLEKQVIKNIHSISTPLVKEAVEDSYKRLIQPSVEREIRNELTDKAEDQAIHIFSENLRKLLLQPPMKGKMVLGVDPAFRTGCKLAVIDETGKTLDINVVYPHPPKSKRSQAEDIMKSILKKYSIEVIAIGNGTASRETEQFVVDILKDLNENISYLIVNEAGASVYSASDVAREEFPDLQVEERSAVSIARRLQDPLAELVKIDPKSVGVGQYQHDVSQKKLNESLTFVVETAVNKVGVNVNTASSSLLQYVAGLSKTVANNIVKKREEEGRFQSRAQLKKIPRLGAKTYEQCIGFLRIVDGKELLDRTPIHPDNYQDVKKLLAKVGLSVEAIGSEELKQALSQLDLNEVSEELEIGKLTLKDIIDSLVRPGRDPRDEFPKPLLKKDVLKLEDLTQGMELQGTVRNVVDFGAFIDIGVKQDGLVHISKLKNGFVKHPLDVVSVGDVVTVWVDGVDVHKGRVSLTMIQ
;
A
#
# COMPACT_ATOMS: atom_id res chain seq x y z
N MET A 1 36.62 -9.52 15.62
CA MET A 1 35.46 -8.79 15.17
C MET A 1 34.95 -8.01 16.39
N GLU A 2 35.36 -6.75 16.50
CA GLU A 2 34.95 -5.87 17.61
C GLU A 2 33.44 -5.68 17.56
N VAL A 3 32.80 -5.94 18.67
CA VAL A 3 31.39 -5.57 18.89
C VAL A 3 31.37 -4.04 18.95
N ILE A 4 31.06 -3.41 17.81
CA ILE A 4 30.81 -1.95 17.77
C ILE A 4 29.58 -1.73 18.64
N ASP A 5 29.78 -1.01 19.73
CA ASP A 5 28.73 -0.68 20.69
C ASP A 5 27.65 0.14 19.99
N VAL A 6 26.51 -0.48 19.74
CA VAL A 6 25.33 0.11 19.04
C VAL A 6 24.90 1.42 19.71
N THR A 7 25.04 1.52 21.02
CA THR A 7 24.73 2.73 21.81
C THR A 7 25.64 3.91 21.45
N THR A 8 26.90 3.68 21.16
CA THR A 8 27.88 4.72 20.78
C THR A 8 27.61 5.23 19.35
N THR A 9 27.12 4.39 18.47
CA THR A 9 26.76 4.76 17.08
C THR A 9 25.48 5.60 17.04
N LEU A 10 24.46 5.25 17.81
CA LEU A 10 23.19 5.99 17.90
C LEU A 10 23.35 7.38 18.54
N SER A 11 24.32 7.58 19.44
CA SER A 11 24.57 8.91 20.02
C SER A 11 25.11 9.91 19.00
N LYS A 12 25.85 9.47 17.97
CA LYS A 12 26.32 10.31 16.87
C LYS A 12 25.19 10.67 15.89
N GLN A 13 24.09 9.93 15.90
CA GLN A 13 22.93 10.10 15.02
C GLN A 13 21.76 10.82 15.73
N GLU A 14 21.99 11.39 16.90
CA GLU A 14 20.98 12.11 17.70
C GLU A 14 20.20 13.19 16.93
N PRO A 15 20.83 13.96 16.01
CA PRO A 15 20.09 14.92 15.18
C PRO A 15 19.04 14.26 14.29
N LEU A 16 19.36 13.09 13.71
CA LEU A 16 18.43 12.33 12.87
C LEU A 16 17.27 11.75 13.68
N LEU A 17 17.56 11.23 14.88
CA LEU A 17 16.53 10.75 15.82
C LEU A 17 15.54 11.86 16.19
N ASN A 18 16.05 13.06 16.47
CA ASN A 18 15.23 14.23 16.74
C ASN A 18 14.33 14.61 15.55
N GLN A 19 14.88 14.51 14.34
CA GLN A 19 14.12 14.81 13.13
C GLN A 19 12.99 13.79 12.92
N VAL A 20 13.26 12.48 13.04
CA VAL A 20 12.22 11.43 12.97
C VAL A 20 11.13 11.68 14.03
N SER A 21 11.55 11.93 15.28
CA SER A 21 10.64 12.22 16.40
C SER A 21 9.71 13.40 16.09
N LYS A 22 10.26 14.50 15.60
CA LYS A 22 9.51 15.70 15.25
C LYS A 22 8.54 15.52 14.10
N GLU A 23 9.00 14.87 13.01
CA GLU A 23 8.18 14.68 11.80
C GLU A 23 7.04 13.69 12.01
N LEU A 24 7.26 12.66 12.84
CA LEU A 24 6.23 11.67 13.16
C LEU A 24 5.42 12.03 14.42
N ASN A 25 5.76 13.13 15.09
CA ASN A 25 5.12 13.54 16.36
C ASN A 25 5.16 12.43 17.43
N LEU A 26 6.31 11.77 17.57
CA LEU A 26 6.55 10.70 18.53
C LEU A 26 7.64 11.08 19.52
N SER A 27 7.64 10.46 20.72
CA SER A 27 8.69 10.67 21.70
C SER A 27 10.05 10.16 21.17
N ILE A 28 11.11 10.96 21.34
CA ILE A 28 12.47 10.58 20.92
C ILE A 28 12.94 9.28 21.57
N LYS A 29 12.54 9.03 22.83
CA LYS A 29 12.84 7.80 23.54
C LYS A 29 12.25 6.59 22.82
N ASN A 30 10.99 6.68 22.42
CA ASN A 30 10.31 5.59 21.71
C ASN A 30 10.93 5.34 20.33
N VAL A 31 11.24 6.43 19.58
CA VAL A 31 11.92 6.33 18.29
C VAL A 31 13.28 5.64 18.43
N LYS A 32 14.09 6.07 19.40
CA LYS A 32 15.41 5.47 19.66
C LYS A 32 15.30 3.99 20.00
N ASN A 33 14.37 3.61 20.88
CA ASN A 33 14.17 2.23 21.27
C ASN A 33 13.71 1.35 20.09
N VAL A 34 12.80 1.86 19.25
CA VAL A 34 12.36 1.14 18.04
C VAL A 34 13.53 0.89 17.09
N ILE A 35 14.36 1.92 16.83
CA ILE A 35 15.51 1.79 15.94
C ILE A 35 16.50 0.76 16.49
N SER A 36 16.82 0.84 17.80
CA SER A 36 17.70 -0.14 18.44
C SER A 36 17.18 -1.58 18.28
N LEU A 37 15.88 -1.78 18.54
CA LEU A 37 15.26 -3.10 18.39
C LEU A 37 15.29 -3.61 16.94
N LEU A 38 15.11 -2.73 15.95
CA LEU A 38 15.21 -3.07 14.53
C LEU A 38 16.65 -3.44 14.13
N GLU A 39 17.63 -2.68 14.60
CA GLU A 39 19.06 -2.94 14.37
C GLU A 39 19.52 -4.25 15.03
N GLU A 40 18.93 -4.63 16.15
CA GLU A 40 19.10 -5.95 16.76
C GLU A 40 18.48 -7.09 15.92
N GLY A 41 17.77 -6.77 14.84
CA GLY A 41 17.14 -7.74 13.94
C GLY A 41 15.78 -8.25 14.43
N ASN A 42 15.08 -7.49 15.28
CA ASN A 42 13.72 -7.82 15.65
C ASN A 42 12.75 -7.43 14.53
N THR A 43 11.72 -8.23 14.33
CA THR A 43 10.67 -7.98 13.32
C THR A 43 9.64 -6.98 13.83
N VAL A 44 9.02 -6.23 12.90
CA VAL A 44 8.00 -5.22 13.24
C VAL A 44 6.84 -5.82 14.07
N PRO A 45 6.23 -6.97 13.69
CA PRO A 45 5.16 -7.56 14.49
C PRO A 45 5.62 -7.97 15.90
N PHE A 46 6.84 -8.49 16.04
CA PHE A 46 7.38 -8.86 17.34
C PHE A 46 7.57 -7.66 18.26
N ILE A 47 8.14 -6.57 17.73
CA ILE A 47 8.32 -5.31 18.47
C ILE A 47 6.96 -4.76 18.93
N ALA A 48 5.99 -4.65 18.02
CA ALA A 48 4.66 -4.13 18.31
C ALA A 48 3.92 -4.95 19.36
N ARG A 49 4.09 -6.27 19.37
CA ARG A 49 3.36 -7.15 20.28
C ARG A 49 4.08 -7.40 21.60
N TYR A 50 5.39 -7.65 21.58
CA TYR A 50 6.15 -8.18 22.73
C TYR A 50 7.19 -7.20 23.31
N ARG A 51 7.29 -5.98 22.76
CA ARG A 51 8.21 -4.91 23.25
C ARG A 51 7.48 -3.60 23.52
N LYS A 52 6.20 -3.67 23.87
CA LYS A 52 5.31 -2.49 24.08
C LYS A 52 5.84 -1.54 25.14
N GLU A 53 6.38 -2.06 26.23
CA GLU A 53 6.96 -1.24 27.32
C GLU A 53 8.13 -0.38 26.87
N GLN A 54 8.94 -0.91 25.98
CA GLN A 54 10.11 -0.20 25.45
C GLN A 54 9.71 0.85 24.39
N THR A 55 8.64 0.57 23.62
CA THR A 55 8.22 1.42 22.50
C THR A 55 7.08 2.37 22.84
N GLY A 56 6.51 2.29 24.05
CA GLY A 56 5.34 3.08 24.42
C GLY A 56 4.07 2.65 23.69
N ALA A 57 3.91 1.35 23.43
CA ALA A 57 2.77 0.72 22.76
C ALA A 57 2.55 1.19 21.30
N LEU A 58 3.61 1.51 20.58
CA LEU A 58 3.53 1.80 19.15
C LEU A 58 3.05 0.57 18.38
N ASP A 59 2.16 0.79 17.43
CA ASP A 59 1.65 -0.24 16.53
C ASP A 59 2.59 -0.53 15.35
N GLU A 60 2.28 -1.55 14.56
CA GLU A 60 3.10 -2.00 13.43
C GLU A 60 3.27 -0.91 12.37
N VAL A 61 2.24 -0.07 12.15
CA VAL A 61 2.26 1.01 11.17
C VAL A 61 3.19 2.13 11.64
N GLN A 62 3.10 2.50 12.91
CA GLN A 62 3.96 3.52 13.51
C GLN A 62 5.43 3.08 13.51
N ILE A 63 5.71 1.81 13.85
CA ILE A 63 7.07 1.25 13.83
C ILE A 63 7.62 1.24 12.41
N ARG A 64 6.82 0.86 11.41
CA ARG A 64 7.22 0.90 10.00
C ARG A 64 7.50 2.32 9.53
N ASN A 65 6.66 3.28 9.89
CA ASN A 65 6.89 4.69 9.55
C ASN A 65 8.21 5.22 10.14
N ILE A 66 8.56 4.80 11.37
CA ILE A 66 9.87 5.13 11.97
C ILE A 66 10.99 4.52 11.11
N MET A 67 10.91 3.24 10.76
CA MET A 67 11.90 2.54 9.95
C MET A 67 12.10 3.19 8.58
N ASP A 68 11.01 3.47 7.87
CA ASP A 68 11.04 4.06 6.53
C ASP A 68 11.62 5.48 6.57
N LYS A 69 11.22 6.29 7.57
CA LYS A 69 11.75 7.63 7.75
C LYS A 69 13.23 7.63 8.14
N TRP A 70 13.62 6.73 9.02
CA TRP A 70 15.01 6.54 9.43
C TRP A 70 15.90 6.19 8.24
N ASN A 71 15.49 5.21 7.44
CA ASN A 71 16.21 4.81 6.23
C ASN A 71 16.32 5.97 5.21
N TYR A 72 15.25 6.73 5.04
CA TYR A 72 15.27 7.92 4.18
C TYR A 72 16.31 8.95 4.64
N LEU A 73 16.31 9.27 5.95
CA LEU A 73 17.25 10.26 6.49
C LEU A 73 18.71 9.79 6.46
N GLN A 74 18.95 8.51 6.73
CA GLN A 74 20.29 7.92 6.57
C GLN A 74 20.79 8.04 5.13
N ASN A 75 19.95 7.69 4.15
CA ASN A 75 20.29 7.83 2.73
C ASN A 75 20.53 9.30 2.34
N LEU A 76 19.75 10.23 2.90
CA LEU A 76 19.93 11.66 2.68
C LEU A 76 21.29 12.15 3.22
N GLU A 77 21.65 11.77 4.46
CA GLU A 77 22.94 12.15 5.04
C GLU A 77 24.12 11.54 4.27
N GLN A 78 24.04 10.27 3.92
CA GLN A 78 25.03 9.62 3.08
C GLN A 78 25.21 10.35 1.74
N ARG A 79 24.11 10.80 1.13
CA ARG A 79 24.17 11.55 -0.13
C ARG A 79 24.79 12.94 0.05
N LYS A 80 24.50 13.64 1.17
CA LYS A 80 25.15 14.92 1.52
C LYS A 80 26.66 14.75 1.65
N GLU A 81 27.11 13.76 2.40
CA GLU A 81 28.53 13.44 2.56
C GLU A 81 29.22 13.14 1.24
N GLU A 82 28.60 12.31 0.39
CA GLU A 82 29.10 12.00 -0.94
C GLU A 82 29.24 13.25 -1.81
N VAL A 83 28.22 14.12 -1.84
CA VAL A 83 28.21 15.35 -2.63
C VAL A 83 29.29 16.33 -2.14
N ILE A 84 29.44 16.51 -0.83
CA ILE A 84 30.49 17.33 -0.23
C ILE A 84 31.86 16.83 -0.69
N ARG A 85 32.12 15.53 -0.57
CA ARG A 85 33.39 14.91 -1.02
C ARG A 85 33.65 15.14 -2.51
N LEU A 86 32.64 14.91 -3.36
CA LEU A 86 32.78 15.06 -4.82
C LEU A 86 33.09 16.52 -5.25
N ILE A 87 32.56 17.52 -4.50
CA ILE A 87 32.84 18.94 -4.75
C ILE A 87 34.22 19.31 -4.21
N GLU A 88 34.63 18.77 -3.05
CA GLU A 88 35.94 18.96 -2.45
C GLU A 88 37.07 18.41 -3.34
N GLU A 89 36.87 17.21 -3.90
CA GLU A 89 37.81 16.60 -4.90
C GLU A 89 38.02 17.47 -6.12
N GLN A 90 37.05 18.33 -6.47
CA GLN A 90 37.18 19.34 -7.55
C GLN A 90 37.85 20.64 -7.09
N GLY A 91 38.15 20.77 -5.80
CA GLY A 91 38.73 22.00 -5.23
C GLY A 91 37.75 23.19 -5.22
N LYS A 92 36.43 22.94 -5.29
CA LYS A 92 35.38 23.96 -5.43
C LYS A 92 34.49 24.09 -4.20
N LEU A 93 34.73 23.31 -3.15
CA LEU A 93 33.94 23.37 -1.94
C LEU A 93 34.21 24.64 -1.14
N THR A 94 33.17 25.46 -0.94
CA THR A 94 33.21 26.60 -0.03
C THR A 94 32.54 26.24 1.29
N GLU A 95 32.89 26.96 2.36
CA GLU A 95 32.27 26.72 3.69
C GLU A 95 30.75 26.97 3.67
N GLU A 96 30.32 28.02 2.96
CA GLU A 96 28.90 28.33 2.78
C GLU A 96 28.15 27.21 2.04
N LEU A 97 28.73 26.71 0.94
CA LEU A 97 28.12 25.60 0.18
C LEU A 97 28.02 24.33 1.02
N ALA A 98 29.06 23.99 1.77
CA ALA A 98 29.06 22.85 2.68
C ALA A 98 27.95 22.98 3.75
N GLN A 99 27.78 24.19 4.30
CA GLN A 99 26.69 24.44 5.26
C GLN A 99 25.31 24.33 4.61
N ASN A 100 25.11 24.84 3.40
CA ASN A 100 23.85 24.75 2.67
C ASN A 100 23.49 23.30 2.34
N ILE A 101 24.48 22.48 1.92
CA ILE A 101 24.26 21.04 1.69
C ILE A 101 23.88 20.34 3.00
N LYS A 102 24.58 20.61 4.10
CA LYS A 102 24.26 20.02 5.41
C LYS A 102 22.86 20.39 5.90
N LYS A 103 22.40 21.63 5.64
CA LYS A 103 21.06 22.12 6.05
C LYS A 103 19.92 21.62 5.14
N ALA A 104 20.22 21.04 3.97
CA ALA A 104 19.18 20.55 3.07
C ALA A 104 18.35 19.45 3.75
N ASP A 105 17.04 19.59 3.74
CA ASP A 105 16.07 18.64 4.34
C ASP A 105 15.49 17.63 3.34
N LYS A 106 15.79 17.83 2.04
CA LYS A 106 15.30 16.96 0.94
C LYS A 106 16.43 16.65 -0.04
N LEU A 107 16.38 15.44 -0.58
CA LEU A 107 17.33 14.99 -1.61
C LEU A 107 17.38 15.95 -2.81
N GLN A 108 16.23 16.47 -3.24
CA GLN A 108 16.16 17.42 -4.36
C GLN A 108 16.99 18.68 -4.12
N MET A 109 17.00 19.22 -2.89
CA MET A 109 17.83 20.39 -2.54
C MET A 109 19.33 20.07 -2.62
N VAL A 110 19.72 18.87 -2.19
CA VAL A 110 21.11 18.40 -2.31
C VAL A 110 21.52 18.30 -3.78
N GLU A 111 20.65 17.71 -4.63
CA GLU A 111 20.91 17.58 -6.05
C GLU A 111 20.95 18.94 -6.79
N ASP A 112 20.11 19.88 -6.40
CA ASP A 112 20.13 21.25 -6.96
C ASP A 112 21.44 21.98 -6.60
N LEU A 113 21.93 21.86 -5.33
CA LEU A 113 23.20 22.43 -4.90
C LEU A 113 24.41 21.75 -5.57
N TYR A 114 24.32 20.45 -5.86
CA TYR A 114 25.37 19.70 -6.54
C TYR A 114 25.41 19.94 -8.05
N ARG A 115 24.30 20.39 -8.65
CA ARG A 115 24.11 20.50 -10.10
C ARG A 115 25.23 21.24 -10.85
N PRO A 116 25.76 22.40 -10.36
CA PRO A 116 26.86 23.11 -11.02
C PRO A 116 28.17 22.29 -11.11
N TYR A 117 28.36 21.34 -10.17
CA TYR A 117 29.58 20.55 -10.00
C TYR A 117 29.49 19.15 -10.60
N LYS A 118 28.28 18.74 -10.98
CA LYS A 118 28.04 17.41 -11.53
C LYS A 118 28.66 17.32 -12.94
N GLN A 119 29.36 16.22 -13.20
CA GLN A 119 29.84 15.96 -14.57
C GLN A 119 28.64 15.87 -15.53
N LYS A 120 28.56 16.83 -16.43
CA LYS A 120 27.51 16.89 -17.45
C LYS A 120 27.98 16.20 -18.72
N ARG A 121 27.06 15.64 -19.50
CA ARG A 121 27.34 15.28 -20.88
C ARG A 121 27.65 16.56 -21.66
N ARG A 122 28.38 16.45 -22.77
CA ARG A 122 28.76 17.57 -23.61
C ARG A 122 27.54 18.45 -23.95
N THR A 123 27.45 19.61 -23.31
CA THR A 123 26.38 20.60 -23.48
C THR A 123 26.84 21.70 -24.44
N LYS A 124 25.88 22.54 -24.92
CA LYS A 124 26.25 23.73 -25.71
C LYS A 124 27.21 24.65 -24.94
N ALA A 125 26.93 24.83 -23.62
CA ALA A 125 27.79 25.65 -22.76
C ALA A 125 29.19 25.01 -22.58
N THR A 126 29.27 23.68 -22.40
CA THR A 126 30.59 22.99 -22.33
C THR A 126 31.39 23.20 -23.60
N VAL A 127 30.76 23.06 -24.78
CA VAL A 127 31.43 23.33 -26.08
C VAL A 127 31.88 24.79 -26.17
N ALA A 128 31.04 25.73 -25.74
CA ALA A 128 31.39 27.15 -25.73
C ALA A 128 32.57 27.46 -24.77
N LYS A 129 32.65 26.80 -23.63
CA LYS A 129 33.78 26.90 -22.69
C LYS A 129 35.06 26.30 -23.29
N GLU A 130 34.97 25.14 -23.94
CA GLU A 130 36.11 24.55 -24.68
C GLU A 130 36.65 25.49 -25.76
N LYS A 131 35.78 26.27 -26.41
CA LYS A 131 36.13 27.32 -27.36
C LYS A 131 36.68 28.58 -26.71
N GLY A 132 36.78 28.66 -25.38
CA GLY A 132 37.36 29.79 -24.65
C GLY A 132 36.44 31.00 -24.52
N LEU A 133 35.10 30.81 -24.58
CA LEU A 133 34.14 31.91 -24.53
C LEU A 133 33.65 32.25 -23.11
N GLU A 134 34.14 31.56 -22.08
CA GLU A 134 33.75 31.79 -20.67
C GLU A 134 34.12 33.22 -20.18
N PRO A 135 35.32 33.78 -20.50
CA PRO A 135 35.62 35.16 -20.11
C PRO A 135 34.70 36.20 -20.78
N LEU A 136 34.25 35.94 -22.02
CA LEU A 136 33.26 36.81 -22.67
C LEU A 136 31.90 36.76 -21.91
N ALA A 137 31.45 35.59 -21.52
CA ALA A 137 30.23 35.43 -20.73
C ALA A 137 30.32 36.16 -19.37
N GLU A 138 31.48 36.04 -18.70
CA GLU A 138 31.74 36.75 -17.44
C GLU A 138 31.72 38.28 -17.62
N TRP A 139 32.38 38.78 -18.66
CA TRP A 139 32.36 40.20 -18.97
C TRP A 139 30.95 40.72 -19.26
N ILE A 140 30.15 39.99 -20.02
CA ILE A 140 28.73 40.32 -20.29
C ILE A 140 27.95 40.46 -18.98
N LEU A 141 28.16 39.55 -18.00
CA LEU A 141 27.52 39.56 -16.68
C LEU A 141 28.02 40.66 -15.75
N THR A 142 29.07 41.42 -16.08
CA THR A 142 29.46 42.65 -15.39
C THR A 142 28.54 43.84 -15.67
N PHE A 143 27.66 43.72 -16.69
CA PHE A 143 26.75 44.76 -17.16
C PHE A 143 27.41 46.10 -17.50
N PRO A 144 28.37 46.12 -18.43
CA PRO A 144 29.08 47.35 -18.81
C PRO A 144 28.07 48.40 -19.32
N SER A 145 28.25 49.64 -18.84
CA SER A 145 27.39 50.77 -19.25
C SER A 145 27.81 51.40 -20.56
N ASN A 146 29.10 51.28 -20.92
CA ASN A 146 29.72 51.85 -22.12
C ASN A 146 30.50 50.79 -22.87
N GLY A 147 30.65 50.99 -24.21
CA GLY A 147 31.38 50.09 -25.09
C GLY A 147 30.52 49.56 -26.25
N ASN A 148 31.06 48.61 -26.98
CA ASN A 148 30.32 47.91 -28.05
C ASN A 148 30.48 46.41 -27.84
N LEU A 149 29.37 45.71 -27.71
CA LEU A 149 29.30 44.28 -27.45
C LEU A 149 29.94 43.47 -28.56
N GLU A 150 29.73 43.87 -29.82
CA GLU A 150 30.30 43.21 -31.00
C GLU A 150 31.84 43.38 -31.07
N ALA A 151 32.33 44.58 -30.71
CA ALA A 151 33.76 44.85 -30.66
C ALA A 151 34.46 44.00 -29.58
N GLU A 152 33.84 43.77 -28.41
CA GLU A 152 34.39 42.89 -27.39
C GLU A 152 34.34 41.43 -27.85
N ALA A 153 33.25 40.98 -28.45
CA ALA A 153 33.13 39.62 -28.98
C ALA A 153 34.11 39.32 -30.09
N THR A 154 34.51 40.34 -30.91
CA THR A 154 35.51 40.17 -31.97
C THR A 154 36.86 39.68 -31.43
N ARG A 155 37.20 39.99 -30.17
CA ARG A 155 38.46 39.54 -29.54
C ARG A 155 38.53 38.02 -29.30
N TYR A 156 37.40 37.34 -29.35
CA TYR A 156 37.27 35.91 -29.14
C TYR A 156 37.14 35.11 -30.43
N ILE A 157 37.22 35.76 -31.59
CA ILE A 157 37.25 35.08 -32.88
C ILE A 157 38.59 34.38 -33.03
N SER A 158 38.58 33.07 -33.30
CA SER A 158 39.75 32.24 -33.46
C SER A 158 39.41 31.03 -34.34
N GLU A 159 40.16 30.86 -35.43
CA GLU A 159 40.02 29.66 -36.27
C GLU A 159 40.48 28.41 -35.53
N GLU A 160 41.52 28.51 -34.71
CA GLU A 160 42.04 27.40 -33.89
C GLU A 160 40.98 26.87 -32.90
N LYS A 161 40.16 27.77 -32.36
CA LYS A 161 39.08 27.44 -31.41
C LYS A 161 37.71 27.28 -32.10
N GLU A 162 37.70 27.24 -33.42
CA GLU A 162 36.48 27.10 -34.21
C GLU A 162 35.41 28.16 -33.91
N VAL A 163 35.81 29.40 -33.65
CA VAL A 163 34.90 30.56 -33.48
C VAL A 163 35.16 31.49 -34.68
N LYS A 164 34.29 31.47 -35.66
CA LYS A 164 34.51 32.14 -36.96
C LYS A 164 33.86 33.51 -37.04
N THR A 165 32.82 33.76 -36.29
CA THR A 165 32.02 34.98 -36.37
C THR A 165 31.73 35.57 -34.97
N VAL A 166 31.45 36.88 -34.94
CA VAL A 166 30.97 37.57 -33.73
C VAL A 166 29.69 36.94 -33.18
N GLU A 167 28.78 36.54 -34.09
CA GLU A 167 27.55 35.91 -33.74
C GLU A 167 27.78 34.57 -33.04
N GLU A 168 28.72 33.72 -33.51
CA GLU A 168 29.10 32.48 -32.85
C GLU A 168 29.68 32.71 -31.46
N ALA A 169 30.52 33.75 -31.28
CA ALA A 169 31.05 34.13 -29.97
C ALA A 169 29.97 34.55 -28.98
N LEU A 170 29.04 35.42 -29.43
CA LEU A 170 27.89 35.86 -28.60
C LEU A 170 26.93 34.74 -28.28
N ASN A 171 26.60 33.86 -29.22
CA ASN A 171 25.77 32.71 -29.03
C ASN A 171 26.41 31.73 -28.02
N GLY A 172 27.72 31.49 -28.10
CA GLY A 172 28.43 30.67 -27.14
C GLY A 172 28.44 31.28 -25.74
N ALA A 173 28.69 32.59 -25.62
CA ALA A 173 28.60 33.29 -24.34
C ALA A 173 27.15 33.22 -23.74
N ARG A 174 26.14 33.39 -24.59
CA ARG A 174 24.71 33.24 -24.19
C ARG A 174 24.43 31.83 -23.69
N ASP A 175 24.89 30.78 -24.35
CA ASP A 175 24.71 29.40 -23.90
C ASP A 175 25.36 29.14 -22.52
N ILE A 176 26.55 29.75 -22.26
CA ILE A 176 27.21 29.68 -20.95
C ILE A 176 26.39 30.40 -19.88
N ILE A 177 25.94 31.63 -20.17
CA ILE A 177 25.08 32.40 -19.24
C ILE A 177 23.79 31.65 -18.95
N ALA A 178 23.14 31.09 -19.96
CA ALA A 178 21.92 30.30 -19.79
C ALA A 178 22.13 29.09 -18.89
N GLU A 179 23.29 28.41 -18.99
CA GLU A 179 23.61 27.29 -18.10
C GLU A 179 23.85 27.77 -16.66
N TYR A 180 24.58 28.87 -16.45
CA TYR A 180 24.78 29.46 -15.12
C TYR A 180 23.45 29.78 -14.42
N ILE A 181 22.51 30.41 -15.14
CA ILE A 181 21.18 30.69 -14.61
C ILE A 181 20.43 29.39 -14.27
N SER A 182 20.53 28.37 -15.15
CA SER A 182 19.83 27.09 -14.93
C SER A 182 20.37 26.27 -13.78
N ASP A 183 21.63 26.48 -13.41
CA ASP A 183 22.31 25.75 -12.35
C ASP A 183 22.13 26.42 -10.96
N GLU A 184 21.57 27.65 -10.92
CA GLU A 184 21.35 28.35 -9.65
C GLU A 184 20.20 27.69 -8.88
N ALA A 185 20.54 27.08 -7.73
CA ALA A 185 19.60 26.31 -6.92
C ALA A 185 18.43 27.15 -6.41
N SER A 186 18.66 28.43 -6.05
CA SER A 186 17.65 29.35 -5.55
C SER A 186 16.57 29.66 -6.60
N TYR A 187 16.98 29.82 -7.87
CA TYR A 187 16.06 30.05 -8.98
C TYR A 187 15.20 28.82 -9.25
N ARG A 188 15.82 27.65 -9.24
CA ARG A 188 15.09 26.38 -9.44
C ARG A 188 14.06 26.13 -8.35
N ASP A 189 14.43 26.35 -7.10
CA ASP A 189 13.51 26.19 -5.95
C ASP A 189 12.31 27.14 -6.06
N TYR A 190 12.58 28.43 -6.36
CA TYR A 190 11.50 29.40 -6.61
C TYR A 190 10.58 28.98 -7.73
N ILE A 191 11.14 28.64 -8.91
CA ILE A 191 10.37 28.27 -10.10
C ILE A 191 9.52 27.03 -9.82
N ARG A 192 10.06 26.02 -9.15
CA ARG A 192 9.33 24.81 -8.75
C ARG A 192 8.14 25.15 -7.85
N LYS A 193 8.37 25.92 -6.79
CA LYS A 193 7.31 26.37 -5.86
C LYS A 193 6.25 27.23 -6.56
N HIS A 194 6.69 28.15 -7.42
CA HIS A 194 5.81 29.02 -8.17
C HIS A 194 4.94 28.25 -9.16
N THR A 195 5.55 27.33 -9.93
CA THR A 195 4.83 26.46 -10.88
C THR A 195 3.85 25.55 -10.16
N PHE A 196 4.23 24.94 -9.03
CA PHE A 196 3.31 24.12 -8.24
C PHE A 196 2.09 24.91 -7.76
N ARG A 197 2.29 26.18 -7.35
CA ARG A 197 1.22 27.01 -6.79
C ARG A 197 0.29 27.62 -7.85
N LYS A 198 0.86 28.09 -8.99
CA LYS A 198 0.13 28.83 -10.02
C LYS A 198 -0.04 28.10 -11.35
N GLY A 199 0.70 27.04 -11.58
CA GLY A 199 0.63 26.27 -12.80
C GLY A 199 -0.63 25.41 -12.89
N LEU A 200 -0.94 25.01 -14.13
CA LEU A 200 -2.04 24.11 -14.45
C LEU A 200 -1.48 22.80 -15.00
N ILE A 201 -2.11 21.67 -14.66
CA ILE A 201 -1.97 20.44 -15.41
C ILE A 201 -2.99 20.48 -16.56
N GLU A 202 -2.52 20.22 -17.76
CA GLU A 202 -3.33 20.20 -18.97
C GLU A 202 -3.25 18.84 -19.63
N THR A 203 -4.38 18.31 -20.10
CA THR A 203 -4.41 17.14 -20.96
C THR A 203 -5.11 17.46 -22.29
N LYS A 204 -4.60 16.84 -23.35
CA LYS A 204 -5.19 16.91 -24.71
C LYS A 204 -5.22 15.51 -25.29
N VAL A 205 -6.27 15.22 -26.05
CA VAL A 205 -6.30 13.96 -26.81
C VAL A 205 -5.18 13.97 -27.86
N LYS A 206 -4.45 12.84 -27.94
CA LYS A 206 -3.39 12.61 -28.92
C LYS A 206 -3.84 11.66 -30.02
N LYS A 207 -4.53 10.56 -29.63
CA LYS A 207 -5.06 9.56 -30.55
C LYS A 207 -6.40 9.05 -30.03
N GLU A 208 -7.48 9.69 -30.45
CA GLU A 208 -8.85 9.34 -30.03
C GLU A 208 -9.26 7.95 -30.50
N GLU A 209 -8.74 7.51 -31.64
CA GLU A 209 -9.01 6.19 -32.22
C GLU A 209 -8.56 5.00 -31.34
N LEU A 210 -7.64 5.22 -30.40
CA LEU A 210 -7.20 4.19 -29.44
C LEU A 210 -8.15 4.07 -28.24
N ASP A 211 -9.03 5.04 -28.00
CA ASP A 211 -10.01 5.01 -26.90
C ASP A 211 -11.41 4.60 -27.39
N GLU A 212 -11.51 3.40 -27.96
CA GLU A 212 -12.78 2.88 -28.51
C GLU A 212 -13.95 2.93 -27.51
N LYS A 213 -13.65 2.78 -26.20
CA LYS A 213 -14.65 2.80 -25.12
C LYS A 213 -14.86 4.16 -24.50
N ARG A 214 -14.17 5.18 -24.98
CA ARG A 214 -14.19 6.55 -24.46
C ARG A 214 -13.94 6.66 -22.95
N VAL A 215 -13.01 5.84 -22.44
CA VAL A 215 -12.65 5.80 -21.02
C VAL A 215 -12.02 7.12 -20.58
N PHE A 216 -11.25 7.75 -21.46
CA PHE A 216 -10.51 9.00 -21.18
C PHE A 216 -11.20 10.26 -21.73
N GLU A 217 -12.45 10.18 -22.22
CA GLU A 217 -13.16 11.28 -22.86
C GLU A 217 -13.17 12.57 -22.01
N MET A 218 -13.32 12.45 -20.69
CA MET A 218 -13.29 13.60 -19.78
C MET A 218 -11.93 14.32 -19.74
N TYR A 219 -10.86 13.67 -20.20
CA TYR A 219 -9.50 14.22 -20.23
C TYR A 219 -9.05 14.66 -21.64
N TYR A 220 -9.90 14.60 -22.65
CA TYR A 220 -9.53 14.99 -24.03
C TYR A 220 -9.21 16.49 -24.14
N SER A 221 -9.81 17.32 -23.30
CA SER A 221 -9.51 18.75 -23.17
C SER A 221 -9.77 19.15 -21.71
N TYR A 222 -8.77 18.93 -20.86
CA TYR A 222 -8.92 19.12 -19.42
C TYR A 222 -7.81 19.99 -18.86
N GLN A 223 -8.17 20.88 -17.92
CA GLN A 223 -7.22 21.72 -17.18
C GLN A 223 -7.62 21.82 -15.72
N GLU A 224 -6.63 21.75 -14.82
CA GLU A 224 -6.83 21.91 -13.38
C GLU A 224 -5.58 22.53 -12.73
N PRO A 225 -5.72 23.38 -11.67
CA PRO A 225 -4.58 23.84 -10.89
C PRO A 225 -3.80 22.66 -10.27
N ILE A 226 -2.47 22.66 -10.43
CA ILE A 226 -1.59 21.55 -9.97
C ILE A 226 -1.83 21.23 -8.50
N HIS A 227 -1.96 22.26 -7.64
CA HIS A 227 -2.15 22.10 -6.20
C HIS A 227 -3.52 21.53 -5.78
N LYS A 228 -4.48 21.43 -6.73
CA LYS A 228 -5.84 20.91 -6.50
C LYS A 228 -6.06 19.53 -7.10
N VAL A 229 -5.13 19.05 -7.95
CA VAL A 229 -5.31 17.77 -8.61
C VAL A 229 -5.31 16.63 -7.59
N VAL A 230 -6.30 15.75 -7.71
CA VAL A 230 -6.47 14.61 -6.81
C VAL A 230 -5.77 13.36 -7.34
N PRO A 231 -5.31 12.45 -6.47
CA PRO A 231 -4.49 11.29 -6.81
C PRO A 231 -5.04 10.43 -7.96
N HIS A 232 -6.31 10.06 -7.92
CA HIS A 232 -6.91 9.20 -8.94
C HIS A 232 -6.92 9.84 -10.33
N ARG A 233 -7.02 11.18 -10.44
CA ARG A 233 -6.93 11.88 -11.73
C ARG A 233 -5.51 11.86 -12.28
N VAL A 234 -4.50 12.00 -11.40
CA VAL A 234 -3.09 11.87 -11.81
C VAL A 234 -2.84 10.50 -12.41
N LEU A 235 -3.28 9.43 -11.74
CA LEU A 235 -3.12 8.05 -12.23
C LEU A 235 -3.90 7.81 -13.53
N ALA A 236 -5.12 8.34 -13.65
CA ALA A 236 -5.91 8.25 -14.89
C ALA A 236 -5.21 8.95 -16.06
N MET A 237 -4.73 10.18 -15.86
CA MET A 237 -3.98 10.92 -16.89
C MET A 237 -2.69 10.22 -17.27
N ASN A 238 -1.94 9.69 -16.30
CA ASN A 238 -0.71 8.94 -16.56
C ASN A 238 -0.98 7.64 -17.36
N ARG A 239 -2.09 6.95 -17.07
CA ARG A 239 -2.52 5.78 -17.84
C ARG A 239 -2.86 6.16 -19.27
N GLY A 240 -3.67 7.21 -19.49
CA GLY A 240 -4.01 7.68 -20.82
C GLY A 240 -2.78 8.12 -21.64
N GLU A 241 -1.78 8.72 -21.00
CA GLU A 241 -0.50 9.06 -21.63
C GLU A 241 0.31 7.81 -21.98
N LYS A 242 0.39 6.82 -21.08
CA LYS A 242 1.06 5.54 -21.30
C LYS A 242 0.43 4.72 -22.44
N GLU A 243 -0.89 4.81 -22.59
CA GLU A 243 -1.66 4.17 -23.67
C GLU A 243 -1.64 4.99 -24.98
N ASP A 244 -0.87 6.09 -25.02
CA ASP A 244 -0.72 6.98 -26.17
C ASP A 244 -2.02 7.68 -26.63
N ILE A 245 -3.03 7.71 -25.76
CA ILE A 245 -4.34 8.36 -26.00
C ILE A 245 -4.28 9.83 -25.64
N LEU A 246 -3.63 10.18 -24.53
CA LEU A 246 -3.51 11.53 -24.01
C LEU A 246 -2.10 12.08 -24.14
N LYS A 247 -2.00 13.40 -24.22
CA LYS A 247 -0.78 14.15 -23.96
C LYS A 247 -0.98 14.97 -22.70
N VAL A 248 -0.10 14.83 -21.73
CA VAL A 248 -0.16 15.52 -20.43
C VAL A 248 0.99 16.50 -20.32
N ASN A 249 0.69 17.77 -20.06
CA ASN A 249 1.66 18.84 -19.91
C ASN A 249 1.40 19.64 -18.63
N ILE A 250 2.43 20.37 -18.20
CA ILE A 250 2.27 21.41 -17.19
C ILE A 250 2.35 22.77 -17.89
N GLN A 251 1.36 23.60 -17.66
CA GLN A 251 1.37 25.01 -18.08
C GLN A 251 1.79 25.88 -16.90
N PRO A 252 3.04 26.38 -16.88
CA PRO A 252 3.51 27.30 -15.86
C PRO A 252 3.00 28.73 -16.13
N ASP A 253 3.06 29.56 -15.11
CA ASP A 253 2.99 31.03 -15.25
C ASP A 253 4.33 31.53 -15.80
N ALA A 254 4.53 31.37 -17.11
CA ALA A 254 5.81 31.64 -17.76
C ALA A 254 6.22 33.13 -17.68
N GLU A 255 5.27 34.05 -17.78
CA GLU A 255 5.53 35.50 -17.71
C GLU A 255 6.02 35.90 -16.32
N GLY A 256 5.32 35.40 -15.26
CA GLY A 256 5.70 35.64 -13.89
C GLY A 256 7.09 35.08 -13.54
N ILE A 257 7.43 33.92 -14.07
CA ILE A 257 8.74 33.28 -13.89
C ILE A 257 9.82 34.05 -14.61
N GLN A 258 9.60 34.43 -15.87
CA GLN A 258 10.57 35.19 -16.67
C GLN A 258 10.85 36.55 -16.03
N HIS A 259 9.81 37.26 -15.61
CA HIS A 259 9.97 38.51 -14.89
C HIS A 259 10.79 38.36 -13.58
N TYR A 260 10.55 37.29 -12.83
CA TYR A 260 11.35 36.98 -11.64
C TYR A 260 12.83 36.77 -12.00
N LEU A 261 13.13 35.94 -13.00
CA LEU A 261 14.50 35.66 -13.41
C LEU A 261 15.21 36.92 -13.92
N GLU A 262 14.56 37.72 -14.76
CA GLU A 262 15.11 39.00 -15.22
C GLU A 262 15.48 39.91 -14.06
N LYS A 263 14.60 40.03 -13.07
CA LYS A 263 14.83 40.84 -11.87
C LYS A 263 16.00 40.34 -11.01
N GLN A 264 16.25 39.02 -10.96
CA GLN A 264 17.37 38.46 -10.22
C GLN A 264 18.69 38.58 -10.96
N VAL A 265 18.69 38.37 -12.28
CA VAL A 265 19.89 38.27 -13.09
C VAL A 265 20.37 39.64 -13.59
N ILE A 266 19.46 40.51 -14.01
CA ILE A 266 19.80 41.79 -14.64
C ILE A 266 20.11 42.85 -13.57
N LYS A 267 21.38 43.20 -13.44
CA LYS A 267 21.86 44.20 -12.47
C LYS A 267 21.71 45.62 -12.94
N ASN A 268 21.80 45.87 -14.28
CA ASN A 268 21.70 47.18 -14.89
C ASN A 268 20.88 47.11 -16.18
N ILE A 269 19.67 47.67 -16.17
CA ILE A 269 18.73 47.60 -17.31
C ILE A 269 19.22 48.42 -18.52
N HIS A 270 20.12 49.39 -18.30
CA HIS A 270 20.66 50.26 -19.35
C HIS A 270 22.00 49.76 -19.92
N SER A 271 22.49 48.63 -19.48
CA SER A 271 23.72 48.04 -19.99
C SER A 271 23.57 47.59 -21.47
N ILE A 272 24.66 47.71 -22.21
CA ILE A 272 24.73 47.22 -23.59
C ILE A 272 24.58 45.70 -23.71
N SER A 273 24.85 44.96 -22.60
CA SER A 273 24.73 43.51 -22.55
C SER A 273 23.32 43.04 -22.16
N THR A 274 22.46 43.93 -21.68
CA THR A 274 21.09 43.58 -21.18
C THR A 274 20.23 42.83 -22.20
N PRO A 275 20.20 43.21 -23.51
CA PRO A 275 19.41 42.46 -24.49
C PRO A 275 19.86 40.99 -24.58
N LEU A 276 21.17 40.73 -24.67
CA LEU A 276 21.73 39.39 -24.77
C LEU A 276 21.47 38.57 -23.48
N VAL A 277 21.59 39.21 -22.32
CA VAL A 277 21.27 38.53 -21.05
C VAL A 277 19.78 38.19 -20.95
N LYS A 278 18.85 39.02 -21.46
CA LYS A 278 17.43 38.67 -21.53
C LYS A 278 17.17 37.45 -22.40
N GLU A 279 17.83 37.36 -23.55
CA GLU A 279 17.76 36.16 -24.39
C GLU A 279 18.32 34.92 -23.66
N ALA A 280 19.41 35.07 -22.92
CA ALA A 280 19.99 34.01 -22.11
C ALA A 280 19.04 33.53 -20.98
N VAL A 281 18.29 34.46 -20.33
CA VAL A 281 17.28 34.15 -19.33
C VAL A 281 16.14 33.36 -19.97
N GLU A 282 15.64 33.80 -21.12
CA GLU A 282 14.56 33.12 -21.84
C GLU A 282 14.98 31.72 -22.28
N ASP A 283 16.17 31.56 -22.87
CA ASP A 283 16.71 30.26 -23.29
C ASP A 283 16.95 29.34 -22.10
N SER A 284 17.54 29.87 -21.00
CA SER A 284 17.74 29.11 -19.75
C SER A 284 16.41 28.56 -19.24
N TYR A 285 15.38 29.39 -19.18
CA TYR A 285 14.07 28.96 -18.69
C TYR A 285 13.45 27.90 -19.62
N LYS A 286 13.25 28.23 -20.91
CA LYS A 286 12.52 27.39 -21.85
C LYS A 286 13.23 26.05 -22.15
N ARG A 287 14.55 26.07 -22.31
CA ARG A 287 15.31 24.90 -22.74
C ARG A 287 15.86 24.06 -21.58
N LEU A 288 16.27 24.68 -20.47
CA LEU A 288 17.00 23.99 -19.41
C LEU A 288 16.18 23.80 -18.14
N ILE A 289 15.43 24.82 -17.68
CA ILE A 289 14.72 24.78 -16.39
C ILE A 289 13.33 24.20 -16.56
N GLN A 290 12.50 24.73 -17.43
CA GLN A 290 11.09 24.33 -17.56
C GLN A 290 10.91 22.82 -17.77
N PRO A 291 11.61 22.14 -18.71
CA PRO A 291 11.40 20.70 -18.91
C PRO A 291 11.86 19.85 -17.73
N SER A 292 12.83 20.35 -16.96
CA SER A 292 13.30 19.68 -15.74
C SER A 292 12.31 19.83 -14.61
N VAL A 293 11.84 21.06 -14.35
CA VAL A 293 10.87 21.36 -13.30
C VAL A 293 9.52 20.69 -13.59
N GLU A 294 9.06 20.68 -14.85
CA GLU A 294 7.86 19.95 -15.25
C GLU A 294 7.96 18.47 -14.89
N ARG A 295 9.07 17.82 -15.25
CA ARG A 295 9.31 16.40 -14.91
C ARG A 295 9.36 16.17 -13.40
N GLU A 296 10.02 17.06 -12.65
CA GLU A 296 10.10 16.99 -11.19
C GLU A 296 8.70 17.08 -10.55
N ILE A 297 7.87 18.02 -10.98
CA ILE A 297 6.49 18.18 -10.50
C ILE A 297 5.63 16.98 -10.89
N ARG A 298 5.74 16.50 -12.15
CA ARG A 298 5.02 15.31 -12.61
C ARG A 298 5.39 14.08 -11.77
N ASN A 299 6.67 13.88 -11.48
CA ASN A 299 7.14 12.79 -10.61
C ASN A 299 6.59 12.94 -9.19
N GLU A 300 6.65 14.13 -8.59
CA GLU A 300 6.11 14.38 -7.26
C GLU A 300 4.59 14.09 -7.17
N LEU A 301 3.83 14.52 -8.17
CA LEU A 301 2.39 14.23 -8.25
C LEU A 301 2.13 12.72 -8.40
N THR A 302 2.92 12.04 -9.22
CA THR A 302 2.81 10.60 -9.43
C THR A 302 3.15 9.83 -8.17
N ASP A 303 4.27 10.14 -7.50
CA ASP A 303 4.66 9.50 -6.25
C ASP A 303 3.58 9.65 -5.17
N LYS A 304 3.04 10.85 -4.99
CA LYS A 304 1.94 11.09 -4.04
C LYS A 304 0.68 10.31 -4.40
N ALA A 305 0.35 10.24 -5.69
CA ALA A 305 -0.82 9.51 -6.16
C ALA A 305 -0.66 8.00 -6.00
N GLU A 306 0.53 7.47 -6.27
CA GLU A 306 0.86 6.06 -6.05
C GLU A 306 0.81 5.70 -4.56
N ASP A 307 1.42 6.49 -3.69
CA ASP A 307 1.45 6.24 -2.25
C ASP A 307 0.03 6.22 -1.67
N GLN A 308 -0.85 7.15 -2.11
CA GLN A 308 -2.25 7.19 -1.70
C GLN A 308 -3.03 5.96 -2.21
N ALA A 309 -2.85 5.58 -3.48
CA ALA A 309 -3.52 4.41 -4.05
C ALA A 309 -3.05 3.11 -3.35
N ILE A 310 -1.75 2.96 -3.11
CA ILE A 310 -1.18 1.81 -2.40
C ILE A 310 -1.73 1.74 -0.96
N HIS A 311 -1.86 2.88 -0.29
CA HIS A 311 -2.47 2.92 1.05
C HIS A 311 -3.90 2.38 1.02
N ILE A 312 -4.74 2.84 0.07
CA ILE A 312 -6.12 2.36 -0.07
C ILE A 312 -6.15 0.86 -0.37
N PHE A 313 -5.29 0.38 -1.28
CA PHE A 313 -5.22 -1.05 -1.61
C PHE A 313 -4.83 -1.87 -0.39
N SER A 314 -3.90 -1.37 0.41
CA SER A 314 -3.47 -1.99 1.66
C SER A 314 -4.60 -2.09 2.67
N GLU A 315 -5.39 -1.03 2.85
CA GLU A 315 -6.53 -1.02 3.75
C GLU A 315 -7.65 -1.95 3.26
N ASN A 316 -7.94 -1.95 1.96
CA ASN A 316 -8.91 -2.88 1.37
C ASN A 316 -8.49 -4.34 1.59
N LEU A 317 -7.22 -4.67 1.33
CA LEU A 317 -6.69 -6.02 1.58
C LEU A 317 -6.75 -6.38 3.07
N ARG A 318 -6.34 -5.46 3.96
CA ARG A 318 -6.37 -5.68 5.41
C ARG A 318 -7.78 -6.03 5.90
N LYS A 319 -8.78 -5.29 5.44
CA LYS A 319 -10.19 -5.54 5.80
C LYS A 319 -10.69 -6.88 5.26
N LEU A 320 -10.31 -7.21 4.01
CA LEU A 320 -10.67 -8.50 3.41
C LEU A 320 -10.06 -9.68 4.18
N LEU A 321 -8.79 -9.61 4.56
CA LEU A 321 -8.10 -10.66 5.31
C LEU A 321 -8.64 -10.82 6.74
N LEU A 322 -9.10 -9.72 7.34
CA LEU A 322 -9.61 -9.69 8.71
C LEU A 322 -11.14 -9.86 8.78
N GLN A 323 -11.81 -10.22 7.69
CA GLN A 323 -13.22 -10.58 7.74
C GLN A 323 -13.46 -11.76 8.71
N PRO A 324 -14.56 -11.72 9.51
CA PRO A 324 -14.89 -12.81 10.41
C PRO A 324 -15.04 -14.13 9.68
N PRO A 325 -14.36 -15.19 10.11
CA PRO A 325 -14.48 -16.51 9.52
C PRO A 325 -15.84 -17.15 9.88
N MET A 326 -16.45 -17.87 8.96
CA MET A 326 -17.65 -18.68 9.19
C MET A 326 -17.26 -20.13 9.51
N LYS A 327 -16.58 -20.34 10.63
CA LYS A 327 -16.13 -21.66 11.08
C LYS A 327 -17.30 -22.58 11.43
N GLY A 328 -17.08 -23.89 11.31
CA GLY A 328 -18.03 -24.90 11.74
C GLY A 328 -19.31 -24.99 10.89
N LYS A 329 -19.26 -24.60 9.62
CA LYS A 329 -20.38 -24.66 8.68
C LYS A 329 -20.12 -25.59 7.51
N MET A 330 -21.14 -26.35 7.12
CA MET A 330 -21.17 -27.08 5.86
C MET A 330 -21.41 -26.08 4.73
N VAL A 331 -20.48 -25.95 3.80
CA VAL A 331 -20.54 -24.94 2.72
C VAL A 331 -20.54 -25.58 1.35
N LEU A 332 -21.42 -25.10 0.48
CA LEU A 332 -21.39 -25.38 -0.95
C LEU A 332 -20.76 -24.20 -1.67
N GLY A 333 -19.57 -24.38 -2.24
CA GLY A 333 -18.93 -23.42 -3.13
C GLY A 333 -19.45 -23.56 -4.55
N VAL A 334 -19.75 -22.45 -5.19
CA VAL A 334 -20.19 -22.38 -6.59
C VAL A 334 -19.29 -21.45 -7.35
N ASP A 335 -18.60 -21.97 -8.36
CA ASP A 335 -17.82 -21.18 -9.34
C ASP A 335 -18.67 -21.00 -10.61
N PRO A 336 -19.24 -19.80 -10.85
CA PRO A 336 -20.17 -19.55 -11.94
C PRO A 336 -19.49 -19.54 -13.31
N ALA A 337 -20.09 -20.20 -14.32
CA ALA A 337 -19.63 -20.11 -15.69
C ALA A 337 -20.71 -20.45 -16.70
N PHE A 338 -20.72 -19.79 -17.87
CA PHE A 338 -21.68 -20.09 -18.96
C PHE A 338 -21.30 -21.33 -19.76
N ARG A 339 -20.11 -21.37 -20.33
CA ARG A 339 -19.72 -22.42 -21.30
C ARG A 339 -19.24 -23.71 -20.67
N THR A 340 -18.44 -23.60 -19.62
CA THR A 340 -17.83 -24.76 -18.97
C THR A 340 -18.70 -25.38 -17.88
N GLY A 341 -19.86 -24.77 -17.60
CA GLY A 341 -20.77 -25.16 -16.51
C GLY A 341 -20.29 -24.61 -15.13
N CYS A 342 -21.24 -24.46 -14.22
CA CYS A 342 -20.95 -24.07 -12.83
C CYS A 342 -20.35 -25.26 -12.07
N LYS A 343 -19.21 -25.06 -11.41
CA LYS A 343 -18.56 -26.08 -10.59
C LYS A 343 -19.06 -25.95 -9.16
N LEU A 344 -19.42 -27.06 -8.57
CA LEU A 344 -19.94 -27.18 -7.23
C LEU A 344 -18.92 -27.94 -6.38
N ALA A 345 -18.56 -27.39 -5.24
CA ALA A 345 -17.66 -28.03 -4.27
C ALA A 345 -18.31 -28.05 -2.89
N VAL A 346 -18.51 -29.22 -2.33
CA VAL A 346 -18.97 -29.38 -0.95
C VAL A 346 -17.76 -29.48 -0.04
N ILE A 347 -17.71 -28.63 0.98
CA ILE A 347 -16.69 -28.71 2.03
C ILE A 347 -17.35 -28.87 3.39
N ASP A 348 -16.70 -29.66 4.26
CA ASP A 348 -17.14 -29.86 5.63
C ASP A 348 -16.74 -28.68 6.56
N GLU A 349 -17.10 -28.77 7.81
CA GLU A 349 -16.82 -27.77 8.85
C GLU A 349 -15.32 -27.46 9.04
N THR A 350 -14.44 -28.37 8.57
CA THR A 350 -12.99 -28.24 8.65
C THR A 350 -12.34 -27.73 7.36
N GLY A 351 -13.13 -27.53 6.29
CA GLY A 351 -12.67 -27.15 4.97
C GLY A 351 -12.20 -28.33 4.10
N LYS A 352 -12.44 -29.58 4.53
CA LYS A 352 -12.17 -30.77 3.74
C LYS A 352 -13.21 -30.91 2.63
N THR A 353 -12.76 -31.14 1.40
CA THR A 353 -13.64 -31.38 0.26
C THR A 353 -14.29 -32.76 0.34
N LEU A 354 -15.61 -32.81 0.28
CA LEU A 354 -16.43 -34.03 0.35
C LEU A 354 -16.97 -34.46 -1.00
N ASP A 355 -17.32 -33.50 -1.87
CA ASP A 355 -17.94 -33.80 -3.18
C ASP A 355 -17.64 -32.69 -4.18
N ILE A 356 -17.51 -33.05 -5.45
CA ILE A 356 -17.31 -32.13 -6.57
C ILE A 356 -18.31 -32.50 -7.67
N ASN A 357 -19.00 -31.50 -8.20
CA ASN A 357 -19.95 -31.68 -9.30
C ASN A 357 -19.88 -30.53 -10.30
N VAL A 358 -20.35 -30.76 -11.52
CA VAL A 358 -20.48 -29.75 -12.57
C VAL A 358 -21.91 -29.74 -13.07
N VAL A 359 -22.53 -28.56 -13.07
CA VAL A 359 -23.91 -28.37 -13.54
C VAL A 359 -23.99 -27.30 -14.62
N TYR A 360 -24.99 -27.41 -15.52
CA TYR A 360 -25.15 -26.52 -16.67
C TYR A 360 -26.51 -25.80 -16.60
N PRO A 361 -26.75 -24.87 -15.69
CA PRO A 361 -28.03 -24.18 -15.57
C PRO A 361 -28.26 -23.11 -16.64
N HIS A 362 -27.20 -22.66 -17.34
CA HIS A 362 -27.22 -21.49 -18.24
C HIS A 362 -26.96 -21.85 -19.70
N PRO A 363 -27.44 -21.03 -20.66
CA PRO A 363 -27.02 -21.14 -22.07
C PRO A 363 -25.48 -21.02 -22.22
N PRO A 364 -24.88 -21.63 -23.29
CA PRO A 364 -25.49 -22.31 -24.43
C PRO A 364 -25.85 -23.76 -24.17
N LYS A 365 -25.41 -24.40 -23.12
CA LYS A 365 -25.64 -25.82 -22.80
C LYS A 365 -26.71 -26.02 -21.72
N SER A 366 -27.75 -25.19 -21.70
CA SER A 366 -28.75 -25.21 -20.62
C SER A 366 -29.37 -26.59 -20.41
N LYS A 367 -29.10 -27.19 -19.24
CA LYS A 367 -29.71 -28.39 -18.68
C LYS A 367 -30.31 -28.09 -17.33
N ARG A 368 -31.16 -27.07 -17.27
CA ARG A 368 -31.61 -26.45 -16.00
C ARG A 368 -32.26 -27.47 -15.08
N SER A 369 -33.20 -28.29 -15.56
CA SER A 369 -33.88 -29.30 -14.73
C SER A 369 -32.87 -30.29 -14.11
N GLN A 370 -31.94 -30.81 -14.90
CA GLN A 370 -30.91 -31.71 -14.40
C GLN A 370 -30.01 -31.03 -13.37
N ALA A 371 -29.67 -29.73 -13.58
CA ALA A 371 -28.88 -28.95 -12.64
C ALA A 371 -29.62 -28.73 -11.31
N GLU A 372 -30.96 -28.50 -11.37
CA GLU A 372 -31.82 -28.37 -10.17
C GLU A 372 -31.87 -29.66 -9.37
N ASP A 373 -32.04 -30.80 -10.04
CA ASP A 373 -32.10 -32.13 -9.38
C ASP A 373 -30.77 -32.43 -8.64
N ILE A 374 -29.63 -32.22 -9.33
CA ILE A 374 -28.28 -32.41 -8.73
C ILE A 374 -28.12 -31.52 -7.54
N MET A 375 -28.43 -30.23 -7.67
CA MET A 375 -28.26 -29.24 -6.58
C MET A 375 -29.14 -29.60 -5.37
N LYS A 376 -30.43 -29.89 -5.58
CA LYS A 376 -31.35 -30.32 -4.52
C LYS A 376 -30.86 -31.59 -3.81
N SER A 377 -30.31 -32.55 -4.57
CA SER A 377 -29.69 -33.76 -4.00
C SER A 377 -28.49 -33.46 -3.13
N ILE A 378 -27.59 -32.59 -3.58
CA ILE A 378 -26.41 -32.16 -2.79
C ILE A 378 -26.80 -31.44 -1.50
N LEU A 379 -27.73 -30.48 -1.59
CA LEU A 379 -28.18 -29.71 -0.44
C LEU A 379 -28.77 -30.61 0.67
N LYS A 380 -29.57 -31.61 0.30
CA LYS A 380 -30.13 -32.59 1.24
C LYS A 380 -29.09 -33.59 1.76
N LYS A 381 -28.26 -34.16 0.87
CA LYS A 381 -27.28 -35.19 1.25
C LYS A 381 -26.26 -34.72 2.28
N TYR A 382 -25.80 -33.47 2.15
CA TYR A 382 -24.73 -32.94 2.98
C TYR A 382 -25.20 -31.94 4.05
N SER A 383 -26.51 -31.73 4.20
CA SER A 383 -27.06 -30.75 5.16
C SER A 383 -26.39 -29.37 5.04
N ILE A 384 -26.32 -28.85 3.82
CA ILE A 384 -25.67 -27.59 3.53
C ILE A 384 -26.35 -26.44 4.28
N GLU A 385 -25.58 -25.61 4.94
CA GLU A 385 -26.09 -24.45 5.68
C GLU A 385 -25.92 -23.14 4.92
N VAL A 386 -24.83 -23.03 4.13
CA VAL A 386 -24.50 -21.81 3.38
C VAL A 386 -23.99 -22.14 1.98
N ILE A 387 -24.41 -21.35 0.99
CA ILE A 387 -23.94 -21.42 -0.38
C ILE A 387 -23.05 -20.19 -0.66
N ALA A 388 -21.79 -20.42 -1.01
CA ALA A 388 -20.83 -19.42 -1.42
C ALA A 388 -20.77 -19.34 -2.95
N ILE A 389 -21.24 -18.24 -3.53
CA ILE A 389 -21.25 -18.05 -5.00
C ILE A 389 -20.17 -17.06 -5.38
N GLY A 390 -19.27 -17.42 -6.30
CA GLY A 390 -18.26 -16.51 -6.84
C GLY A 390 -18.89 -15.31 -7.55
N ASN A 391 -18.22 -14.15 -7.52
CA ASN A 391 -18.72 -12.91 -8.12
C ASN A 391 -18.26 -12.68 -9.57
N GLY A 392 -17.77 -13.69 -10.26
CA GLY A 392 -17.30 -13.60 -11.65
C GLY A 392 -18.39 -13.66 -12.70
N THR A 393 -17.97 -14.12 -13.88
CA THR A 393 -18.89 -14.27 -15.03
C THR A 393 -20.04 -15.23 -14.70
N ALA A 394 -21.27 -14.89 -15.08
CA ALA A 394 -22.50 -15.64 -14.77
C ALA A 394 -22.90 -15.69 -13.28
N SER A 395 -22.29 -14.86 -12.41
CA SER A 395 -22.61 -14.84 -10.99
C SER A 395 -24.09 -14.57 -10.71
N ARG A 396 -24.69 -13.59 -11.38
CA ARG A 396 -26.10 -13.20 -11.16
C ARG A 396 -27.10 -14.21 -11.67
N GLU A 397 -26.82 -14.77 -12.83
CA GLU A 397 -27.64 -15.87 -13.37
C GLU A 397 -27.58 -17.08 -12.46
N THR A 398 -26.42 -17.36 -11.88
CA THR A 398 -26.21 -18.45 -10.90
C THR A 398 -26.88 -18.12 -9.57
N GLU A 399 -26.81 -16.86 -9.08
CA GLU A 399 -27.52 -16.39 -7.91
C GLU A 399 -29.04 -16.61 -8.06
N GLN A 400 -29.61 -16.19 -9.21
CA GLN A 400 -31.04 -16.41 -9.48
C GLN A 400 -31.39 -17.90 -9.53
N PHE A 401 -30.54 -18.73 -10.14
CA PHE A 401 -30.74 -20.19 -10.18
C PHE A 401 -30.74 -20.80 -8.77
N VAL A 402 -29.81 -20.39 -7.90
CA VAL A 402 -29.76 -20.84 -6.51
C VAL A 402 -31.01 -20.41 -5.73
N VAL A 403 -31.42 -19.15 -5.85
CA VAL A 403 -32.61 -18.62 -5.14
C VAL A 403 -33.88 -19.33 -5.57
N ASP A 404 -34.05 -19.62 -6.88
CA ASP A 404 -35.20 -20.37 -7.36
C ASP A 404 -35.28 -21.76 -6.70
N ILE A 405 -34.13 -22.45 -6.56
CA ILE A 405 -34.07 -23.75 -5.87
C ILE A 405 -34.40 -23.62 -4.37
N LEU A 406 -33.85 -22.59 -3.69
CA LEU A 406 -34.05 -22.38 -2.25
C LEU A 406 -35.53 -22.09 -1.92
N LYS A 407 -36.23 -21.34 -2.79
CA LYS A 407 -37.67 -21.10 -2.65
C LYS A 407 -38.50 -22.39 -2.70
N ASP A 408 -38.08 -23.36 -3.53
CA ASP A 408 -38.77 -24.66 -3.66
C ASP A 408 -38.52 -25.60 -2.45
N LEU A 409 -37.39 -25.45 -1.76
CA LEU A 409 -36.95 -26.39 -0.73
C LEU A 409 -37.50 -26.07 0.67
N ASN A 410 -37.98 -24.87 0.92
CA ASN A 410 -38.44 -24.41 2.26
C ASN A 410 -37.44 -24.66 3.43
N GLU A 411 -36.15 -24.78 3.11
CA GLU A 411 -35.07 -25.02 4.05
C GLU A 411 -34.39 -23.70 4.47
N ASN A 412 -33.85 -23.66 5.68
CA ASN A 412 -33.18 -22.45 6.20
C ASN A 412 -31.70 -22.37 5.69
N ILE A 413 -31.49 -22.45 4.37
CA ILE A 413 -30.21 -22.31 3.72
C ILE A 413 -30.06 -20.86 3.27
N SER A 414 -28.91 -20.26 3.59
CA SER A 414 -28.59 -18.90 3.16
C SER A 414 -27.51 -18.93 2.08
N TYR A 415 -27.39 -17.87 1.29
CA TYR A 415 -26.30 -17.72 0.34
C TYR A 415 -25.57 -16.39 0.50
N LEU A 416 -24.37 -16.32 -0.08
CA LEU A 416 -23.53 -15.15 -0.08
C LEU A 416 -22.72 -15.08 -1.39
N ILE A 417 -22.58 -13.89 -1.94
CA ILE A 417 -21.65 -13.65 -3.04
C ILE A 417 -20.26 -13.44 -2.46
N VAL A 418 -19.32 -14.28 -2.86
CA VAL A 418 -17.92 -14.27 -2.40
C VAL A 418 -17.03 -13.65 -3.47
N ASN A 419 -16.12 -12.79 -3.07
CA ASN A 419 -15.11 -12.26 -3.98
C ASN A 419 -14.17 -13.40 -4.44
N GLU A 420 -14.22 -13.72 -5.73
CA GLU A 420 -13.41 -14.78 -6.34
C GLU A 420 -12.07 -14.29 -6.90
N ALA A 421 -11.74 -13.00 -6.75
CA ALA A 421 -10.48 -12.44 -7.25
C ALA A 421 -9.28 -13.30 -6.82
N GLY A 422 -8.44 -13.66 -7.78
CA GLY A 422 -7.30 -14.57 -7.56
C GLY A 422 -7.65 -16.06 -7.39
N ALA A 423 -8.93 -16.49 -7.39
CA ALA A 423 -9.27 -17.91 -7.32
C ALA A 423 -8.72 -18.69 -8.54
N SER A 424 -8.76 -18.08 -9.71
CA SER A 424 -8.14 -18.64 -10.92
C SER A 424 -6.61 -18.72 -10.83
N VAL A 425 -5.97 -17.76 -10.15
CA VAL A 425 -4.52 -17.80 -9.89
C VAL A 425 -4.17 -18.92 -8.93
N TYR A 426 -4.94 -19.06 -7.83
CA TYR A 426 -4.78 -20.18 -6.91
C TYR A 426 -4.95 -21.52 -7.62
N SER A 427 -6.06 -21.72 -8.32
CA SER A 427 -6.40 -23.02 -8.94
C SER A 427 -5.36 -23.50 -9.95
N ALA A 428 -4.64 -22.58 -10.61
CA ALA A 428 -3.56 -22.88 -11.54
C ALA A 428 -2.18 -23.03 -10.85
N SER A 429 -2.05 -22.69 -9.56
CA SER A 429 -0.80 -22.71 -8.82
C SER A 429 -0.30 -24.12 -8.48
N ASP A 430 1.01 -24.22 -8.15
CA ASP A 430 1.60 -25.47 -7.66
C ASP A 430 0.98 -25.87 -6.31
N VAL A 431 0.70 -24.91 -5.44
CA VAL A 431 0.04 -25.15 -4.15
C VAL A 431 -1.30 -25.85 -4.32
N ALA A 432 -2.12 -25.40 -5.27
CA ALA A 432 -3.41 -26.03 -5.54
C ALA A 432 -3.29 -27.41 -6.18
N ARG A 433 -2.24 -27.63 -6.99
CA ARG A 433 -1.94 -28.96 -7.56
C ARG A 433 -1.49 -29.96 -6.50
N GLU A 434 -0.69 -29.51 -5.53
CA GLU A 434 -0.27 -30.34 -4.40
C GLU A 434 -1.44 -30.65 -3.46
N GLU A 435 -2.32 -29.67 -3.17
CA GLU A 435 -3.51 -29.88 -2.32
C GLU A 435 -4.55 -30.80 -2.99
N PHE A 436 -4.71 -30.71 -4.32
CA PHE A 436 -5.75 -31.39 -5.10
C PHE A 436 -5.19 -31.92 -6.42
N PRO A 437 -4.37 -33.01 -6.38
CA PRO A 437 -3.76 -33.56 -7.58
C PRO A 437 -4.78 -34.12 -8.58
N ASP A 438 -5.91 -34.62 -8.07
CA ASP A 438 -6.94 -35.28 -8.88
C ASP A 438 -8.05 -34.35 -9.43
N LEU A 439 -8.08 -33.09 -8.96
CA LEU A 439 -9.09 -32.11 -9.39
C LEU A 439 -8.63 -31.30 -10.60
N GLN A 440 -9.59 -30.93 -11.47
CA GLN A 440 -9.36 -29.97 -12.54
C GLN A 440 -9.17 -28.54 -12.01
N VAL A 441 -8.60 -27.65 -12.83
CA VAL A 441 -8.31 -26.26 -12.45
C VAL A 441 -9.57 -25.54 -11.96
N GLU A 442 -10.68 -25.68 -12.69
CA GLU A 442 -11.95 -25.01 -12.37
C GLU A 442 -12.61 -25.60 -11.10
N GLU A 443 -12.42 -26.88 -10.82
CA GLU A 443 -12.94 -27.54 -9.62
C GLU A 443 -12.23 -27.04 -8.37
N ARG A 444 -10.91 -26.82 -8.44
CA ARG A 444 -10.12 -26.23 -7.37
C ARG A 444 -10.57 -24.79 -7.05
N SER A 445 -11.03 -24.05 -8.06
CA SER A 445 -11.58 -22.70 -7.88
C SER A 445 -12.84 -22.73 -7.01
N ALA A 446 -13.76 -23.64 -7.25
CA ALA A 446 -14.98 -23.79 -6.44
C ALA A 446 -14.67 -24.15 -4.97
N VAL A 447 -13.66 -25.00 -4.73
CA VAL A 447 -13.18 -25.30 -3.36
C VAL A 447 -12.63 -24.04 -2.70
N SER A 448 -11.83 -23.25 -3.42
CA SER A 448 -11.27 -22.00 -2.90
C SER A 448 -12.36 -21.00 -2.52
N ILE A 449 -13.39 -20.82 -3.36
CA ILE A 449 -14.54 -19.95 -3.09
C ILE A 449 -15.24 -20.35 -1.79
N ALA A 450 -15.48 -21.66 -1.58
CA ALA A 450 -16.09 -22.16 -0.35
C ALA A 450 -15.19 -21.89 0.90
N ARG A 451 -13.90 -22.19 0.79
CA ARG A 451 -12.94 -22.00 1.88
C ARG A 451 -12.71 -20.52 2.26
N ARG A 452 -12.81 -19.59 1.29
CA ARG A 452 -12.76 -18.16 1.57
C ARG A 452 -13.87 -17.69 2.50
N LEU A 453 -15.03 -18.33 2.45
CA LEU A 453 -16.12 -18.05 3.37
C LEU A 453 -15.82 -18.59 4.77
N GLN A 454 -15.24 -19.78 4.86
CA GLN A 454 -14.89 -20.38 6.16
C GLN A 454 -13.74 -19.66 6.85
N ASP A 455 -12.65 -19.36 6.15
CA ASP A 455 -11.52 -18.57 6.65
C ASP A 455 -10.82 -17.81 5.52
N PRO A 456 -11.19 -16.52 5.30
CA PRO A 456 -10.60 -15.69 4.25
C PRO A 456 -9.08 -15.58 4.36
N LEU A 457 -8.54 -15.39 5.57
CA LEU A 457 -7.11 -15.24 5.79
C LEU A 457 -6.34 -16.50 5.38
N ALA A 458 -6.77 -17.67 5.86
CA ALA A 458 -6.09 -18.94 5.60
C ALA A 458 -6.06 -19.29 4.10
N GLU A 459 -7.09 -18.88 3.35
CA GLU A 459 -7.17 -19.19 1.92
C GLU A 459 -6.45 -18.13 1.06
N LEU A 460 -6.63 -16.83 1.34
CA LEU A 460 -6.08 -15.76 0.51
C LEU A 460 -4.56 -15.65 0.60
N VAL A 461 -3.92 -16.08 1.69
CA VAL A 461 -2.44 -16.11 1.81
C VAL A 461 -1.76 -17.13 0.89
N LYS A 462 -2.52 -18.02 0.24
CA LYS A 462 -1.99 -19.01 -0.70
C LYS A 462 -1.60 -18.42 -2.05
N ILE A 463 -2.05 -17.20 -2.34
CA ILE A 463 -1.78 -16.48 -3.59
C ILE A 463 -1.00 -15.19 -3.34
N ASP A 464 -0.37 -14.65 -4.39
CA ASP A 464 0.25 -13.33 -4.34
C ASP A 464 -0.82 -12.28 -3.96
N PRO A 465 -0.61 -11.45 -2.93
CA PRO A 465 -1.56 -10.42 -2.51
C PRO A 465 -2.02 -9.49 -3.64
N LYS A 466 -1.17 -9.23 -4.64
CA LYS A 466 -1.52 -8.45 -5.82
C LYS A 466 -2.60 -9.11 -6.68
N SER A 467 -2.76 -10.42 -6.61
CA SER A 467 -3.75 -11.17 -7.37
C SER A 467 -5.16 -11.09 -6.77
N VAL A 468 -5.30 -10.52 -5.58
CA VAL A 468 -6.60 -10.37 -4.90
C VAL A 468 -7.48 -9.27 -5.53
N GLY A 469 -6.90 -8.38 -6.35
CA GLY A 469 -7.67 -7.40 -7.14
C GLY A 469 -8.37 -6.33 -6.30
N VAL A 470 -7.69 -5.77 -5.30
CA VAL A 470 -8.27 -4.83 -4.33
C VAL A 470 -8.22 -3.35 -4.73
N GLY A 471 -7.81 -3.02 -5.97
CA GLY A 471 -7.66 -1.62 -6.36
C GLY A 471 -7.82 -1.31 -7.85
N GLN A 472 -8.46 -0.18 -8.14
CA GLN A 472 -8.77 0.26 -9.51
C GLN A 472 -7.52 0.59 -10.33
N TYR A 473 -6.49 1.17 -9.70
CA TYR A 473 -5.24 1.59 -10.35
C TYR A 473 -4.05 0.72 -9.98
N GLN A 474 -4.30 -0.52 -9.60
CA GLN A 474 -3.28 -1.46 -9.10
C GLN A 474 -2.12 -1.69 -10.09
N HIS A 475 -2.39 -1.64 -11.40
CA HIS A 475 -1.40 -1.84 -12.45
C HIS A 475 -0.68 -0.54 -12.88
N ASP A 476 -1.10 0.61 -12.34
CA ASP A 476 -0.59 1.94 -12.70
C ASP A 476 0.34 2.54 -11.64
N VAL A 477 0.58 1.81 -10.56
CA VAL A 477 1.47 2.20 -9.47
C VAL A 477 2.77 1.39 -9.48
N SER A 478 3.78 1.86 -8.76
CA SER A 478 5.03 1.13 -8.57
C SER A 478 4.79 -0.27 -8.01
N GLN A 479 5.05 -1.30 -8.82
CA GLN A 479 4.83 -2.70 -8.45
C GLN A 479 5.72 -3.14 -7.28
N LYS A 480 6.90 -2.53 -7.11
CA LYS A 480 7.78 -2.77 -5.97
C LYS A 480 7.16 -2.24 -4.68
N LYS A 481 6.80 -0.95 -4.64
CA LYS A 481 6.15 -0.33 -3.47
C LYS A 481 4.85 -1.06 -3.09
N LEU A 482 4.04 -1.39 -4.10
CA LEU A 482 2.79 -2.13 -3.91
C LEU A 482 3.06 -3.49 -3.26
N ASN A 483 4.00 -4.28 -3.80
CA ASN A 483 4.33 -5.60 -3.25
C ASN A 483 4.80 -5.52 -1.80
N GLU A 484 5.70 -4.61 -1.48
CA GLU A 484 6.22 -4.39 -0.12
C GLU A 484 5.09 -4.02 0.85
N SER A 485 4.17 -3.15 0.42
CA SER A 485 3.05 -2.71 1.24
C SER A 485 2.02 -3.82 1.46
N LEU A 486 1.62 -4.54 0.41
CA LEU A 486 0.65 -5.63 0.53
C LEU A 486 1.20 -6.83 1.32
N THR A 487 2.49 -7.16 1.15
CA THR A 487 3.16 -8.21 1.96
C THR A 487 3.13 -7.83 3.43
N PHE A 488 3.45 -6.59 3.77
CA PHE A 488 3.37 -6.11 5.15
C PHE A 488 1.95 -6.22 5.73
N VAL A 489 0.92 -5.93 4.95
CA VAL A 489 -0.48 -6.11 5.38
C VAL A 489 -0.79 -7.56 5.70
N VAL A 490 -0.36 -8.50 4.85
CA VAL A 490 -0.55 -9.93 5.09
C VAL A 490 0.17 -10.37 6.37
N GLU A 491 1.45 -10.01 6.52
CA GLU A 491 2.25 -10.32 7.72
C GLU A 491 1.57 -9.77 8.99
N THR A 492 1.15 -8.51 8.97
CA THR A 492 0.47 -7.89 10.10
C THR A 492 -0.84 -8.61 10.44
N ALA A 493 -1.65 -8.96 9.43
CA ALA A 493 -2.91 -9.68 9.63
C ALA A 493 -2.69 -11.07 10.22
N VAL A 494 -1.74 -11.83 9.67
CA VAL A 494 -1.41 -13.19 10.14
C VAL A 494 -0.91 -13.16 11.59
N ASN A 495 0.01 -12.26 11.92
CA ASN A 495 0.56 -12.17 13.27
C ASN A 495 -0.46 -11.62 14.29
N LYS A 496 -1.36 -10.72 13.87
CA LYS A 496 -2.45 -10.23 14.71
C LYS A 496 -3.44 -11.34 15.08
N VAL A 497 -3.82 -12.17 14.12
CA VAL A 497 -4.73 -13.31 14.34
C VAL A 497 -4.03 -14.44 15.09
N GLY A 498 -2.76 -14.69 14.78
CA GLY A 498 -2.00 -15.86 15.26
C GLY A 498 -2.36 -17.13 14.48
N VAL A 499 -1.47 -18.10 14.52
CA VAL A 499 -1.49 -19.28 13.64
C VAL A 499 -1.47 -20.57 14.42
N ASN A 500 -2.44 -21.46 14.23
CA ASN A 500 -2.39 -22.81 14.78
C ASN A 500 -1.44 -23.70 13.96
N VAL A 501 -0.32 -24.09 14.57
CA VAL A 501 0.75 -24.88 13.91
C VAL A 501 0.25 -26.22 13.37
N ASN A 502 -0.74 -26.81 14.06
CA ASN A 502 -1.26 -28.14 13.73
C ASN A 502 -2.21 -28.14 12.51
N THR A 503 -2.72 -26.99 12.10
CA THR A 503 -3.67 -26.89 10.97
C THR A 503 -3.19 -25.97 9.85
N ALA A 504 -2.21 -25.12 10.12
CA ALA A 504 -1.72 -24.13 9.17
C ALA A 504 -1.03 -24.74 7.96
N SER A 505 -1.28 -24.14 6.80
CA SER A 505 -0.50 -24.42 5.58
C SER A 505 0.89 -23.79 5.64
N SER A 506 1.81 -24.29 4.84
CA SER A 506 3.12 -23.67 4.65
C SER A 506 2.99 -22.22 4.15
N SER A 507 2.02 -21.95 3.28
CA SER A 507 1.71 -20.61 2.77
C SER A 507 1.29 -19.64 3.88
N LEU A 508 0.57 -20.09 4.90
CA LEU A 508 0.20 -19.26 6.05
C LEU A 508 1.40 -19.06 6.99
N LEU A 509 2.12 -20.13 7.29
CA LEU A 509 3.27 -20.11 8.21
C LEU A 509 4.39 -19.18 7.76
N GLN A 510 4.65 -19.04 6.46
CA GLN A 510 5.72 -18.17 5.95
C GLN A 510 5.52 -16.67 6.26
N TYR A 511 4.30 -16.24 6.60
CA TYR A 511 3.99 -14.86 7.00
C TYR A 511 4.06 -14.64 8.52
N VAL A 512 4.33 -15.70 9.30
CA VAL A 512 4.60 -15.55 10.73
C VAL A 512 5.96 -14.89 10.93
N ALA A 513 6.02 -13.90 11.81
CA ALA A 513 7.20 -13.11 12.09
C ALA A 513 8.46 -13.97 12.26
N GLY A 514 9.49 -13.69 11.48
CA GLY A 514 10.78 -14.41 11.49
C GLY A 514 10.80 -15.75 10.75
N LEU A 515 9.67 -16.31 10.31
CA LEU A 515 9.67 -17.57 9.58
C LEU A 515 9.97 -17.36 8.08
N SER A 516 10.93 -18.14 7.57
CA SER A 516 11.15 -18.26 6.13
C SER A 516 10.30 -19.37 5.52
N LYS A 517 10.07 -19.33 4.19
CA LYS A 517 9.40 -20.40 3.44
C LYS A 517 10.01 -21.80 3.75
N THR A 518 11.33 -21.88 3.86
CA THR A 518 12.02 -23.15 4.18
C THR A 518 11.65 -23.67 5.55
N VAL A 519 11.61 -22.80 6.56
CA VAL A 519 11.24 -23.20 7.93
C VAL A 519 9.77 -23.58 8.00
N ALA A 520 8.89 -22.82 7.32
CA ALA A 520 7.46 -23.14 7.21
C ALA A 520 7.24 -24.54 6.62
N ASN A 521 7.92 -24.88 5.53
CA ASN A 521 7.89 -26.22 4.95
C ASN A 521 8.40 -27.29 5.90
N ASN A 522 9.48 -27.03 6.64
CA ASN A 522 10.03 -27.98 7.62
C ASN A 522 9.05 -28.24 8.77
N ILE A 523 8.30 -27.23 9.21
CA ILE A 523 7.24 -27.38 10.23
C ILE A 523 6.14 -28.33 9.71
N VAL A 524 5.65 -28.09 8.50
CA VAL A 524 4.60 -28.93 7.90
C VAL A 524 5.09 -30.37 7.74
N LYS A 525 6.27 -30.57 7.15
CA LYS A 525 6.88 -31.88 6.95
C LYS A 525 7.03 -32.65 8.27
N LYS A 526 7.55 -32.00 9.31
CA LYS A 526 7.71 -32.63 10.63
C LYS A 526 6.37 -33.02 11.24
N ARG A 527 5.34 -32.20 11.08
CA ARG A 527 3.98 -32.51 11.50
C ARG A 527 3.40 -33.74 10.79
N GLU A 528 3.68 -33.89 9.50
CA GLU A 528 3.25 -35.04 8.70
C GLU A 528 3.99 -36.33 9.10
N GLU A 529 5.29 -36.25 9.39
CA GLU A 529 6.13 -37.38 9.76
C GLU A 529 5.95 -37.86 11.22
N GLU A 530 5.85 -36.90 12.17
CA GLU A 530 5.85 -37.20 13.62
C GLU A 530 4.47 -37.01 14.29
N GLY A 531 3.47 -36.53 13.53
CA GLY A 531 2.14 -36.19 14.03
C GLY A 531 2.04 -34.77 14.60
N ARG A 532 0.93 -34.50 15.29
CA ARG A 532 0.62 -33.16 15.82
C ARG A 532 1.60 -32.74 16.92
N PHE A 533 2.01 -31.47 16.89
CA PHE A 533 2.77 -30.85 17.95
C PHE A 533 1.92 -30.77 19.24
N GLN A 534 2.52 -31.13 20.36
CA GLN A 534 1.90 -31.13 21.70
C GLN A 534 2.30 -29.92 22.54
N SER A 535 3.41 -29.24 22.17
CA SER A 535 3.88 -28.02 22.83
C SER A 535 4.75 -27.17 21.91
N ARG A 536 4.79 -25.86 22.16
CA ARG A 536 5.68 -24.91 21.48
C ARG A 536 7.15 -25.29 21.61
N ALA A 537 7.54 -25.93 22.72
CA ALA A 537 8.92 -26.39 22.96
C ALA A 537 9.40 -27.37 21.89
N GLN A 538 8.52 -28.19 21.31
CA GLN A 538 8.88 -29.13 20.24
C GLN A 538 9.34 -28.43 18.97
N LEU A 539 8.91 -27.19 18.72
CA LEU A 539 9.31 -26.40 17.55
C LEU A 539 10.80 -26.04 17.57
N LYS A 540 11.47 -26.02 18.74
CA LYS A 540 12.93 -25.82 18.83
C LYS A 540 13.74 -26.89 18.06
N LYS A 541 13.13 -28.03 17.74
CA LYS A 541 13.74 -29.14 17.00
C LYS A 541 13.55 -29.06 15.50
N ILE A 542 12.88 -27.97 15.00
CA ILE A 542 12.67 -27.78 13.55
C ILE A 542 14.00 -27.39 12.89
N PRO A 543 14.40 -28.08 11.81
CA PRO A 543 15.62 -27.75 11.08
C PRO A 543 15.59 -26.27 10.58
N ARG A 544 16.72 -25.57 10.74
CA ARG A 544 16.91 -24.17 10.38
C ARG A 544 16.10 -23.15 11.19
N LEU A 545 15.38 -23.56 12.21
CA LEU A 545 14.76 -22.66 13.18
C LEU A 545 15.77 -22.34 14.29
N GLY A 546 16.54 -21.26 14.12
CA GLY A 546 17.52 -20.79 15.10
C GLY A 546 16.84 -20.17 16.33
N ALA A 547 17.62 -19.97 17.41
CA ALA A 547 17.11 -19.41 18.67
C ALA A 547 16.44 -18.04 18.49
N LYS A 548 17.05 -17.13 17.74
CA LYS A 548 16.49 -15.79 17.44
C LYS A 548 15.17 -15.89 16.65
N THR A 549 15.14 -16.73 15.64
CA THR A 549 13.91 -16.94 14.84
C THR A 549 12.81 -17.59 15.69
N TYR A 550 13.15 -18.52 16.54
CA TYR A 550 12.20 -19.13 17.50
C TYR A 550 11.60 -18.06 18.42
N GLU A 551 12.41 -17.20 19.04
CA GLU A 551 11.95 -16.09 19.87
C GLU A 551 10.96 -15.19 19.10
N GLN A 552 11.29 -14.83 17.85
CA GLN A 552 10.49 -13.94 17.05
C GLN A 552 9.11 -14.52 16.66
N CYS A 553 9.03 -15.83 16.41
CA CYS A 553 7.83 -16.46 15.87
C CYS A 553 6.91 -17.09 16.93
N ILE A 554 7.49 -17.56 18.05
CA ILE A 554 6.80 -18.52 18.93
C ILE A 554 5.53 -17.97 19.58
N GLY A 555 5.49 -16.67 19.89
CA GLY A 555 4.32 -16.05 20.48
C GLY A 555 3.12 -15.94 19.50
N PHE A 556 3.37 -15.97 18.19
CA PHE A 556 2.35 -15.95 17.15
C PHE A 556 1.87 -17.35 16.75
N LEU A 557 2.62 -18.39 17.10
CA LEU A 557 2.29 -19.79 16.84
C LEU A 557 1.50 -20.37 18.03
N ARG A 558 0.36 -20.98 17.77
CA ARG A 558 -0.51 -21.57 18.80
C ARG A 558 -0.63 -23.07 18.62
N ILE A 559 -0.83 -23.79 19.74
CA ILE A 559 -1.15 -25.21 19.77
C ILE A 559 -2.42 -25.38 20.60
N VAL A 560 -3.56 -25.45 19.93
CA VAL A 560 -4.88 -25.44 20.58
C VAL A 560 -5.15 -26.73 21.36
N ASP A 561 -4.73 -27.87 20.80
CA ASP A 561 -5.00 -29.21 21.36
C ASP A 561 -3.78 -29.81 22.08
N GLY A 562 -2.84 -28.93 22.51
CA GLY A 562 -1.61 -29.34 23.16
C GLY A 562 -1.74 -29.62 24.67
N LYS A 563 -0.65 -30.15 25.24
CA LYS A 563 -0.57 -30.46 26.68
C LYS A 563 -0.34 -29.22 27.54
N GLU A 564 0.38 -28.20 27.02
CA GLU A 564 0.60 -26.93 27.72
C GLU A 564 -0.53 -25.96 27.39
N LEU A 565 -1.36 -25.64 28.38
CA LEU A 565 -2.54 -24.81 28.20
C LEU A 565 -2.21 -23.38 27.77
N LEU A 566 -1.06 -22.85 28.20
CA LEU A 566 -0.59 -21.53 27.81
C LEU A 566 -0.25 -21.44 26.31
N ASP A 567 0.08 -22.56 25.67
CA ASP A 567 0.37 -22.61 24.23
C ASP A 567 -0.85 -22.30 23.35
N ARG A 568 -2.06 -22.31 23.92
CA ARG A 568 -3.31 -21.88 23.24
C ARG A 568 -3.44 -20.36 23.15
N THR A 569 -2.72 -19.65 24.00
CA THR A 569 -2.82 -18.20 24.18
C THR A 569 -1.79 -17.44 23.33
N PRO A 570 -1.97 -16.14 23.09
CA PRO A 570 -0.95 -15.30 22.45
C PRO A 570 0.19 -14.88 23.40
N ILE A 571 0.23 -15.40 24.63
CA ILE A 571 1.27 -15.09 25.61
C ILE A 571 2.60 -15.71 25.15
N HIS A 572 3.67 -14.90 25.19
CA HIS A 572 5.00 -15.37 24.85
C HIS A 572 5.53 -16.35 25.92
N PRO A 573 6.24 -17.44 25.54
CA PRO A 573 6.77 -18.40 26.53
C PRO A 573 7.69 -17.79 27.60
N ASP A 574 8.37 -16.68 27.30
CA ASP A 574 9.20 -15.96 28.26
C ASP A 574 8.41 -15.50 29.49
N ASN A 575 7.11 -15.22 29.32
CA ASN A 575 6.24 -14.75 30.39
C ASN A 575 5.50 -15.89 31.12
N TYR A 576 5.73 -17.17 30.79
CA TYR A 576 4.99 -18.27 31.40
C TYR A 576 5.20 -18.39 32.92
N GLN A 577 6.40 -18.08 33.38
CA GLN A 577 6.68 -18.11 34.84
C GLN A 577 5.92 -17.00 35.57
N ASP A 578 5.84 -15.83 34.97
CA ASP A 578 5.13 -14.69 35.54
C ASP A 578 3.62 -14.91 35.53
N VAL A 579 3.10 -15.55 34.48
CA VAL A 579 1.68 -16.00 34.44
C VAL A 579 1.40 -16.97 35.58
N LYS A 580 2.27 -17.96 35.83
CA LYS A 580 2.11 -18.92 36.93
C LYS A 580 2.13 -18.23 38.30
N LYS A 581 3.01 -17.22 38.50
CA LYS A 581 3.02 -16.39 39.72
C LYS A 581 1.71 -15.60 39.87
N LEU A 582 1.24 -14.97 38.78
CA LEU A 582 -0.04 -14.22 38.78
C LEU A 582 -1.21 -15.11 39.16
N LEU A 583 -1.31 -16.32 38.57
CA LEU A 583 -2.36 -17.28 38.89
C LEU A 583 -2.28 -17.77 40.35
N ALA A 584 -1.08 -18.06 40.83
CA ALA A 584 -0.86 -18.45 42.23
C ALA A 584 -1.31 -17.34 43.22
N LYS A 585 -1.05 -16.06 42.88
CA LYS A 585 -1.50 -14.92 43.70
C LYS A 585 -3.02 -14.87 43.89
N VAL A 586 -3.77 -15.26 42.87
CA VAL A 586 -5.25 -15.33 42.95
C VAL A 586 -5.77 -16.71 43.43
N GLY A 587 -4.86 -17.62 43.83
CA GLY A 587 -5.20 -18.94 44.32
C GLY A 587 -5.68 -19.93 43.25
N LEU A 588 -5.40 -19.67 42.00
CA LEU A 588 -5.81 -20.47 40.83
C LEU A 588 -4.59 -21.05 40.09
N SER A 589 -4.86 -22.04 39.27
CA SER A 589 -3.86 -22.71 38.43
C SER A 589 -4.14 -22.51 36.93
N VAL A 590 -3.28 -23.03 36.06
CA VAL A 590 -3.42 -22.90 34.60
C VAL A 590 -4.69 -23.54 34.04
N GLU A 591 -5.28 -24.51 34.75
CA GLU A 591 -6.54 -25.17 34.40
C GLU A 591 -7.75 -24.21 34.46
N ALA A 592 -7.63 -23.12 35.23
CA ALA A 592 -8.67 -22.11 35.35
C ALA A 592 -8.70 -21.11 34.16
N ILE A 593 -7.78 -21.21 33.19
CA ILE A 593 -7.72 -20.31 32.04
C ILE A 593 -9.06 -20.34 31.29
N GLY A 594 -9.66 -19.14 31.10
CA GLY A 594 -10.96 -18.94 30.43
C GLY A 594 -12.16 -19.16 31.31
N SER A 595 -12.03 -19.47 32.61
CA SER A 595 -13.12 -19.62 33.54
C SER A 595 -13.65 -18.25 34.03
N GLU A 596 -14.95 -18.21 34.41
CA GLU A 596 -15.53 -17.01 35.03
C GLU A 596 -14.93 -16.73 36.43
N GLU A 597 -14.51 -17.77 37.16
CA GLU A 597 -13.78 -17.64 38.41
C GLU A 597 -12.50 -16.85 38.26
N LEU A 598 -11.69 -17.22 37.27
CA LEU A 598 -10.42 -16.50 36.93
C LEU A 598 -10.72 -15.07 36.53
N LYS A 599 -11.75 -14.82 35.71
CA LYS A 599 -12.10 -13.48 35.25
C LYS A 599 -12.51 -12.58 36.43
N GLN A 600 -13.28 -13.09 37.37
CA GLN A 600 -13.68 -12.36 38.60
C GLN A 600 -12.44 -12.08 39.46
N ALA A 601 -11.60 -13.07 39.72
CA ALA A 601 -10.39 -12.90 40.50
C ALA A 601 -9.43 -11.87 39.92
N LEU A 602 -9.18 -11.93 38.61
CA LEU A 602 -8.28 -10.97 37.92
C LEU A 602 -8.87 -9.55 37.83
N SER A 603 -10.20 -9.39 37.79
CA SER A 603 -10.86 -8.09 37.77
C SER A 603 -10.74 -7.31 39.08
N GLN A 604 -10.44 -7.97 40.19
CA GLN A 604 -10.29 -7.37 41.53
C GLN A 604 -8.84 -6.91 41.81
N LEU A 605 -7.88 -7.22 40.91
CA LEU A 605 -6.49 -6.88 41.12
C LEU A 605 -6.19 -5.39 40.81
N ASP A 606 -5.41 -4.75 41.66
CA ASP A 606 -4.77 -3.48 41.31
C ASP A 606 -3.57 -3.76 40.37
N LEU A 607 -3.71 -3.32 39.13
CA LEU A 607 -2.68 -3.55 38.10
C LEU A 607 -1.36 -2.85 38.42
N ASN A 608 -1.37 -1.75 39.22
CA ASN A 608 -0.12 -1.07 39.58
C ASN A 608 0.65 -1.91 40.60
N GLU A 609 -0.04 -2.35 41.65
CA GLU A 609 0.57 -3.19 42.70
C GLU A 609 1.11 -4.51 42.12
N VAL A 610 0.33 -5.19 41.28
CA VAL A 610 0.74 -6.45 40.66
C VAL A 610 1.89 -6.27 39.68
N SER A 611 1.92 -5.17 38.93
CA SER A 611 3.00 -4.81 38.02
C SER A 611 4.32 -4.63 38.76
N GLU A 612 4.32 -3.94 39.91
CA GLU A 612 5.49 -3.72 40.74
C GLU A 612 5.97 -5.02 41.42
N GLU A 613 5.06 -5.80 41.96
CA GLU A 613 5.38 -7.05 42.66
C GLU A 613 5.96 -8.13 41.74
N LEU A 614 5.41 -8.28 40.54
CA LEU A 614 5.85 -9.27 39.56
C LEU A 614 6.96 -8.78 38.63
N GLU A 615 7.36 -7.50 38.76
CA GLU A 615 8.34 -6.83 37.90
C GLU A 615 7.96 -6.92 36.40
N ILE A 616 6.65 -6.91 36.10
CA ILE A 616 6.12 -6.95 34.75
C ILE A 616 5.57 -5.58 34.37
N GLY A 617 5.90 -5.08 33.17
CA GLY A 617 5.30 -3.83 32.68
C GLY A 617 3.78 -3.87 32.62
N LYS A 618 3.12 -2.74 32.89
CA LYS A 618 1.65 -2.64 32.95
C LYS A 618 0.95 -3.04 31.66
N LEU A 619 1.51 -2.69 30.52
CA LEU A 619 0.96 -3.02 29.20
C LEU A 619 1.03 -4.54 28.96
N THR A 620 2.16 -5.15 29.30
CA THR A 620 2.36 -6.60 29.20
C THR A 620 1.43 -7.34 30.15
N LEU A 621 1.29 -6.88 31.40
CA LEU A 621 0.39 -7.47 32.39
C LEU A 621 -1.07 -7.42 31.91
N LYS A 622 -1.52 -6.29 31.35
CA LYS A 622 -2.86 -6.16 30.78
C LYS A 622 -3.08 -7.15 29.63
N ASP A 623 -2.12 -7.27 28.71
CA ASP A 623 -2.21 -8.23 27.60
C ASP A 623 -2.26 -9.69 28.09
N ILE A 624 -1.52 -10.02 29.16
CA ILE A 624 -1.56 -11.31 29.80
C ILE A 624 -2.93 -11.59 30.38
N ILE A 625 -3.49 -10.67 31.17
CA ILE A 625 -4.81 -10.80 31.78
C ILE A 625 -5.90 -10.98 30.71
N ASP A 626 -5.92 -10.13 29.69
CA ASP A 626 -6.87 -10.23 28.58
C ASP A 626 -6.78 -11.59 27.87
N SER A 627 -5.57 -12.13 27.73
CA SER A 627 -5.31 -13.42 27.09
C SER A 627 -5.72 -14.61 27.96
N LEU A 628 -5.61 -14.49 29.28
CA LEU A 628 -6.03 -15.54 30.23
C LEU A 628 -7.55 -15.60 30.36
N VAL A 629 -8.21 -14.43 30.33
CA VAL A 629 -9.68 -14.34 30.41
C VAL A 629 -10.33 -14.84 29.11
N ARG A 630 -9.69 -14.64 27.95
CA ARG A 630 -10.21 -15.02 26.63
C ARG A 630 -9.17 -15.76 25.79
N PRO A 631 -8.79 -16.98 26.16
CA PRO A 631 -7.65 -17.70 25.58
C PRO A 631 -7.81 -18.04 24.08
N GLY A 632 -9.05 -18.18 23.61
CA GLY A 632 -9.37 -18.51 22.22
C GLY A 632 -9.90 -17.36 21.38
N ARG A 633 -9.82 -16.10 21.86
CA ARG A 633 -10.36 -14.94 21.13
C ARG A 633 -9.70 -14.79 19.77
N ASP A 634 -10.52 -14.76 18.73
CA ASP A 634 -10.12 -14.36 17.39
C ASP A 634 -10.38 -12.85 17.23
N PRO A 635 -9.36 -12.02 16.97
CA PRO A 635 -9.57 -10.57 16.81
C PRO A 635 -10.56 -10.21 15.69
N ARG A 636 -10.83 -11.15 14.77
CA ARG A 636 -11.77 -10.97 13.67
C ARG A 636 -13.23 -11.04 14.10
N ASP A 637 -13.55 -11.64 15.27
CA ASP A 637 -14.92 -11.77 15.77
C ASP A 637 -15.54 -10.41 16.14
N GLU A 638 -14.73 -9.35 16.26
CA GLU A 638 -15.17 -7.98 16.54
C GLU A 638 -15.66 -7.22 15.29
N PHE A 639 -15.36 -7.73 14.10
CA PHE A 639 -15.82 -7.13 12.84
C PHE A 639 -17.25 -7.59 12.50
N PRO A 640 -18.01 -6.78 11.74
CA PRO A 640 -19.36 -7.16 11.33
C PRO A 640 -19.32 -8.44 10.49
N LYS A 641 -20.22 -9.37 10.82
CA LYS A 641 -20.37 -10.63 10.07
C LYS A 641 -20.94 -10.34 8.68
N PRO A 642 -20.56 -11.13 7.66
CA PRO A 642 -21.11 -10.99 6.31
C PRO A 642 -22.64 -11.09 6.31
N LEU A 643 -23.28 -10.27 5.46
CA LEU A 643 -24.74 -10.28 5.31
C LEU A 643 -25.17 -11.49 4.49
N LEU A 644 -25.83 -12.44 5.13
CA LEU A 644 -26.42 -13.61 4.48
C LEU A 644 -27.74 -13.25 3.80
N LYS A 645 -27.90 -13.63 2.53
CA LYS A 645 -29.05 -13.30 1.68
C LYS A 645 -29.99 -14.50 1.54
N LYS A 646 -31.28 -14.21 1.28
CA LYS A 646 -32.31 -15.21 0.95
C LYS A 646 -33.03 -14.91 -0.37
N ASP A 647 -33.02 -13.63 -0.82
CA ASP A 647 -33.70 -13.15 -2.03
C ASP A 647 -32.79 -12.28 -2.90
N VAL A 648 -33.12 -12.13 -4.18
CA VAL A 648 -32.42 -11.28 -5.17
C VAL A 648 -33.26 -10.06 -5.50
N LEU A 649 -32.61 -8.89 -5.53
CA LEU A 649 -33.17 -7.63 -6.05
C LEU A 649 -32.74 -7.46 -7.52
N LYS A 650 -33.66 -6.96 -8.37
CA LYS A 650 -33.38 -6.57 -9.75
C LYS A 650 -33.17 -5.08 -9.83
N LEU A 651 -32.43 -4.66 -10.88
CA LEU A 651 -32.15 -3.22 -11.10
C LEU A 651 -33.44 -2.40 -11.33
N GLU A 652 -34.43 -3.02 -12.00
CA GLU A 652 -35.75 -2.46 -12.29
C GLU A 652 -36.62 -2.31 -11.04
N ASP A 653 -36.33 -3.03 -9.98
CA ASP A 653 -37.05 -2.97 -8.70
C ASP A 653 -36.60 -1.79 -7.83
N LEU A 654 -35.45 -1.16 -8.19
CA LEU A 654 -34.90 -0.04 -7.44
C LEU A 654 -35.65 1.25 -7.77
N THR A 655 -36.13 1.91 -6.73
CA THR A 655 -36.74 3.26 -6.84
C THR A 655 -35.91 4.27 -6.09
N GLN A 656 -35.86 5.49 -6.60
CA GLN A 656 -35.17 6.59 -5.91
C GLN A 656 -35.72 6.78 -4.49
N GLY A 657 -34.83 6.93 -3.52
CA GLY A 657 -35.16 7.01 -2.09
C GLY A 657 -35.37 5.67 -1.39
N MET A 658 -35.31 4.53 -2.11
CA MET A 658 -35.42 3.20 -1.51
C MET A 658 -34.26 2.96 -0.54
N GLU A 659 -34.59 2.56 0.70
CA GLU A 659 -33.64 2.19 1.72
C GLU A 659 -33.20 0.74 1.57
N LEU A 660 -31.90 0.49 1.59
CA LEU A 660 -31.30 -0.84 1.46
C LEU A 660 -30.13 -1.02 2.42
N GLN A 661 -29.92 -2.26 2.84
CA GLN A 661 -28.66 -2.65 3.47
C GLN A 661 -27.72 -3.24 2.40
N GLY A 662 -26.47 -2.79 2.41
CA GLY A 662 -25.46 -3.27 1.48
C GLY A 662 -24.13 -3.50 2.15
N THR A 663 -23.29 -4.30 1.49
CA THR A 663 -21.93 -4.58 1.94
C THR A 663 -20.93 -3.80 1.11
N VAL A 664 -20.04 -3.07 1.75
CA VAL A 664 -18.94 -2.33 1.07
C VAL A 664 -17.97 -3.33 0.43
N ARG A 665 -17.88 -3.30 -0.89
CA ARG A 665 -17.02 -4.20 -1.68
C ARG A 665 -15.64 -3.62 -1.94
N ASN A 666 -15.59 -2.32 -2.18
CA ASN A 666 -14.34 -1.62 -2.47
C ASN A 666 -14.46 -0.15 -2.06
N VAL A 667 -13.35 0.41 -1.59
CA VAL A 667 -13.21 1.84 -1.26
C VAL A 667 -12.16 2.43 -2.17
N VAL A 668 -12.47 3.58 -2.75
CA VAL A 668 -11.60 4.33 -3.67
C VAL A 668 -11.57 5.80 -3.26
N ASP A 669 -10.64 6.60 -3.79
CA ASP A 669 -10.49 8.02 -3.41
C ASP A 669 -11.76 8.86 -3.55
N PHE A 670 -12.60 8.54 -4.53
CA PHE A 670 -13.80 9.31 -4.83
C PHE A 670 -15.09 8.71 -4.24
N GLY A 671 -15.01 7.60 -3.49
CA GLY A 671 -16.20 7.00 -2.86
C GLY A 671 -16.06 5.53 -2.53
N ALA A 672 -17.20 4.85 -2.36
CA ALA A 672 -17.27 3.43 -2.03
C ALA A 672 -18.25 2.70 -2.94
N PHE A 673 -17.87 1.49 -3.36
CA PHE A 673 -18.73 0.55 -4.08
C PHE A 673 -19.40 -0.39 -3.09
N ILE A 674 -20.73 -0.46 -3.17
CA ILE A 674 -21.56 -1.19 -2.22
C ILE A 674 -22.43 -2.20 -2.96
N ASP A 675 -22.34 -3.48 -2.56
CA ASP A 675 -23.22 -4.54 -3.02
C ASP A 675 -24.55 -4.44 -2.27
N ILE A 676 -25.58 -4.04 -2.97
CA ILE A 676 -26.97 -3.94 -2.47
C ILE A 676 -27.85 -5.10 -2.95
N GLY A 677 -27.24 -6.14 -3.54
CA GLY A 677 -27.96 -7.31 -4.03
C GLY A 677 -28.43 -7.24 -5.48
N VAL A 678 -28.08 -6.18 -6.23
CA VAL A 678 -28.34 -6.08 -7.69
C VAL A 678 -27.09 -6.43 -8.52
N LYS A 679 -27.22 -6.54 -9.83
CA LYS A 679 -26.17 -7.02 -10.76
C LYS A 679 -24.85 -6.27 -10.68
N GLN A 680 -24.89 -4.97 -10.34
CA GLN A 680 -23.71 -4.13 -10.23
C GLN A 680 -23.66 -3.44 -8.87
N ASP A 681 -22.46 -3.27 -8.34
CA ASP A 681 -22.29 -2.53 -7.11
C ASP A 681 -22.72 -1.08 -7.31
N GLY A 682 -23.46 -0.53 -6.37
CA GLY A 682 -23.83 0.88 -6.36
C GLY A 682 -22.66 1.73 -5.85
N LEU A 683 -22.50 2.92 -6.42
CA LEU A 683 -21.48 3.88 -5.99
C LEU A 683 -22.08 4.90 -5.03
N VAL A 684 -21.51 5.01 -3.84
CA VAL A 684 -21.65 6.17 -2.96
C VAL A 684 -20.47 7.08 -3.18
N HIS A 685 -20.72 8.25 -3.80
CA HIS A 685 -19.68 9.26 -3.99
C HIS A 685 -19.23 9.83 -2.65
N ILE A 686 -17.96 10.27 -2.51
CA ILE A 686 -17.38 10.80 -1.28
C ILE A 686 -18.25 11.89 -0.62
N SER A 687 -18.89 12.74 -1.42
CA SER A 687 -19.80 13.79 -0.93
C SER A 687 -21.13 13.26 -0.38
N LYS A 688 -21.44 11.98 -0.56
CA LYS A 688 -22.68 11.30 -0.16
C LYS A 688 -22.45 10.26 0.94
N LEU A 689 -21.24 10.14 1.46
CA LEU A 689 -20.90 9.19 2.52
C LEU A 689 -21.33 9.67 3.91
N LYS A 690 -21.26 10.97 4.17
CA LYS A 690 -21.56 11.59 5.45
C LYS A 690 -21.91 13.06 5.28
N ASN A 691 -22.79 13.57 6.13
CA ASN A 691 -23.03 15.02 6.22
C ASN A 691 -21.75 15.74 6.67
N GLY A 692 -21.31 16.73 5.85
CA GLY A 692 -20.09 17.50 6.07
C GLY A 692 -18.90 17.06 5.22
N PHE A 693 -17.76 17.70 5.43
CA PHE A 693 -16.56 17.42 4.66
C PHE A 693 -15.94 16.05 5.05
N VAL A 694 -15.78 15.19 4.08
CA VAL A 694 -15.05 13.91 4.19
C VAL A 694 -13.71 14.07 3.50
N LYS A 695 -12.63 13.92 4.25
CA LYS A 695 -11.28 14.03 3.70
C LYS A 695 -10.95 12.80 2.86
N HIS A 696 -11.31 11.64 3.35
CA HIS A 696 -11.06 10.37 2.68
C HIS A 696 -12.22 9.37 2.95
N PRO A 697 -12.67 8.59 1.95
CA PRO A 697 -13.75 7.62 2.15
C PRO A 697 -13.50 6.59 3.24
N LEU A 698 -12.24 6.16 3.45
CA LEU A 698 -11.85 5.23 4.54
C LEU A 698 -12.06 5.81 5.95
N ASP A 699 -12.23 7.12 6.08
CA ASP A 699 -12.58 7.76 7.37
C ASP A 699 -14.05 7.47 7.77
N VAL A 700 -14.85 6.98 6.82
CA VAL A 700 -16.28 6.75 6.99
C VAL A 700 -16.66 5.29 6.82
N VAL A 701 -16.13 4.60 5.80
CA VAL A 701 -16.47 3.21 5.48
C VAL A 701 -15.24 2.39 5.15
N SER A 702 -15.32 1.07 5.38
CA SER A 702 -14.27 0.11 5.06
C SER A 702 -14.84 -1.11 4.34
N VAL A 703 -14.00 -1.81 3.56
CA VAL A 703 -14.40 -3.05 2.88
C VAL A 703 -14.92 -4.06 3.89
N GLY A 704 -16.08 -4.65 3.58
CA GLY A 704 -16.78 -5.59 4.44
C GLY A 704 -17.79 -4.96 5.41
N ASP A 705 -17.82 -3.64 5.55
CA ASP A 705 -18.82 -2.97 6.39
C ASP A 705 -20.23 -3.18 5.81
N VAL A 706 -21.19 -3.45 6.68
CA VAL A 706 -22.60 -3.46 6.34
C VAL A 706 -23.16 -2.08 6.64
N VAL A 707 -23.66 -1.41 5.62
CA VAL A 707 -24.13 -0.02 5.70
C VAL A 707 -25.55 0.13 5.19
N THR A 708 -26.28 1.06 5.78
CA THR A 708 -27.58 1.49 5.23
C THR A 708 -27.35 2.56 4.17
N VAL A 709 -27.94 2.36 3.01
CA VAL A 709 -27.86 3.27 1.87
C VAL A 709 -29.24 3.54 1.28
N TRP A 710 -29.39 4.67 0.64
CA TRP A 710 -30.58 5.02 -0.13
C TRP A 710 -30.22 5.13 -1.59
N VAL A 711 -31.12 4.70 -2.47
CA VAL A 711 -30.95 4.84 -3.91
C VAL A 711 -31.08 6.32 -4.30
N ASP A 712 -30.00 6.92 -4.78
CA ASP A 712 -29.95 8.32 -5.25
C ASP A 712 -30.36 8.43 -6.72
N GLY A 713 -30.05 7.41 -7.54
CA GLY A 713 -30.45 7.31 -8.94
C GLY A 713 -30.07 5.99 -9.57
N VAL A 714 -30.82 5.58 -10.59
CA VAL A 714 -30.59 4.36 -11.36
C VAL A 714 -30.55 4.69 -12.84
N ASP A 715 -29.45 4.34 -13.49
CA ASP A 715 -29.31 4.37 -14.95
C ASP A 715 -29.36 2.94 -15.49
N VAL A 716 -30.56 2.49 -15.85
CA VAL A 716 -30.81 1.13 -16.33
C VAL A 716 -30.06 0.86 -17.63
N HIS A 717 -29.91 1.86 -18.52
CA HIS A 717 -29.23 1.71 -19.81
C HIS A 717 -27.72 1.49 -19.64
N LYS A 718 -27.12 2.20 -18.72
CA LYS A 718 -25.68 2.05 -18.39
C LYS A 718 -25.41 1.04 -17.29
N GLY A 719 -26.46 0.49 -16.69
CA GLY A 719 -26.37 -0.44 -15.56
C GLY A 719 -25.71 0.19 -14.32
N ARG A 720 -25.88 1.47 -14.05
CA ARG A 720 -25.24 2.18 -12.93
C ARG A 720 -26.26 2.54 -11.85
N VAL A 721 -25.86 2.32 -10.61
CA VAL A 721 -26.63 2.73 -9.43
C VAL A 721 -25.82 3.73 -8.64
N SER A 722 -26.41 4.89 -8.42
CA SER A 722 -25.90 5.89 -7.50
C SER A 722 -26.59 5.75 -6.16
N LEU A 723 -25.81 5.73 -5.11
CA LEU A 723 -26.27 5.56 -3.73
C LEU A 723 -25.88 6.74 -2.87
N THR A 724 -26.58 6.93 -1.76
CA THR A 724 -26.22 7.90 -0.73
C THR A 724 -26.34 7.24 0.65
N MET A 725 -25.45 7.62 1.58
CA MET A 725 -25.55 7.31 3.02
C MET A 725 -26.12 8.47 3.82
N ILE A 726 -26.53 9.53 3.13
CA ILE A 726 -27.16 10.71 3.69
C ILE A 726 -28.65 10.65 3.31
N GLN A 727 -29.51 10.63 4.31
CA GLN A 727 -30.97 10.67 4.11
C GLN A 727 -31.45 12.06 3.76
#